data_5dd13aa6e5f73e0f86d672f261cd6706
#
_entry.id   5dd13aa6e5f73e0f86d672f261cd6706
#
_cell.length_a   1.000
_cell.length_b   1.000
_cell.length_c   1.000
_cell.angle_alpha   90.00
_cell.angle_beta   90.00
_cell.angle_gamma   90.00
#
_symmetry.space_group_name_H-M   'P 1'
#
loop_
_entity.id
_entity.type
_entity.pdbx_description
1 polymer ?
#
loop_
_entity_poly.entity_id
_entity_poly.type
_entity_poly.pdbx_seq_one_letter_code
_entity_poly.pdbx_strand_id
1 'polypeptide(L)'
;GNKNVITKDDCYLFGKGTHYEIYEKLGAHVTTIDGVKGTYFAVWAPHAVNVAVIGDFNDWLGFNHNMKMENDSGIWELFIPEVEEGAMYKYVISTQSGDTLYKADPYGFWAEKRPGNASRVANIDNYKWKDAKWISEKAKENHYELPMSIYEVHPGSWKKDFKGPDDEDGFYDYKRMAKELVAYVKDMGYTHVELMGILEHPFDGSWGYQVVGYYAPTSRYGTPQDFMYLVDAFHKAGIGVILDWVPAHFPKDAHGLAMFDGTPLYEYADPRLGEHPDWGTKVFDYSKTEVVNFLIANALFWVEKYHIDGLRVDAVASMLYLDYGREDGQWVPNKYGGNENLEAIEFFKHLSSVMNYRNPRAYIIAEESTAWPKVTMSPKDGGLGFSYKWNMGWMHDFLEYIKLDPLFKKGNHNKMTFGLTYAFSENFILVLSHDEVVHLKCSMINKMPGYPQDKFKNLKTAYTFMLGHPGRKLLFMGQEFAQLQEWSEARSLDWYLLDEPEHKDMQEYVKKLLHLYKEYPALYTETKGYGAFEWINANDCERSIFSFIRKTTEADYKNSIGFVCNFTPMERPDYVVGVPKAGTYKRLVTTETGEKQVVSYRAKKGECDGRPYRLEMPLRPYESVVFEFPKTRKKKATPKKKTK
;
A
#
# COMPACT_ATOMS: atom_id res chain seq x y z
N GLY A 1 35.53 -7.05 -17.23
CA GLY A 1 34.94 -8.25 -16.66
C GLY A 1 33.44 -8.27 -16.78
N ASN A 2 32.84 -9.44 -16.72
CA ASN A 2 31.41 -9.62 -16.81
C ASN A 2 30.71 -9.06 -15.56
N LYS A 3 29.71 -8.20 -15.73
CA LYS A 3 28.99 -7.54 -14.62
C LYS A 3 28.22 -8.51 -13.71
N ASN A 4 27.92 -9.71 -14.18
CA ASN A 4 27.11 -10.68 -13.42
C ASN A 4 27.94 -11.67 -12.61
N VAL A 5 29.21 -11.89 -12.98
CA VAL A 5 30.07 -12.85 -12.27
C VAL A 5 30.47 -12.29 -10.90
N ILE A 6 30.28 -13.10 -9.87
CA ILE A 6 30.60 -12.71 -8.49
C ILE A 6 32.10 -12.47 -8.31
N THR A 7 32.46 -11.40 -7.63
CA THR A 7 33.85 -11.04 -7.32
C THR A 7 34.09 -11.13 -5.82
N LYS A 8 35.37 -11.00 -5.40
CA LYS A 8 35.71 -10.92 -3.97
C LYS A 8 35.07 -9.71 -3.30
N ASP A 9 35.02 -8.57 -4.00
CA ASP A 9 34.38 -7.35 -3.49
C ASP A 9 32.89 -7.56 -3.29
N ASP A 10 32.22 -8.26 -4.22
CA ASP A 10 30.81 -8.62 -4.08
C ASP A 10 30.57 -9.47 -2.83
N CYS A 11 31.42 -10.48 -2.60
CA CYS A 11 31.33 -11.33 -1.42
C CYS A 11 31.50 -10.54 -0.13
N TYR A 12 32.46 -9.62 -0.11
CA TYR A 12 32.74 -8.76 1.03
C TYR A 12 31.54 -7.86 1.36
N LEU A 13 30.99 -7.16 0.36
CA LEU A 13 29.84 -6.28 0.53
C LEU A 13 28.59 -7.06 0.95
N PHE A 14 28.36 -8.22 0.36
CA PHE A 14 27.25 -9.10 0.75
C PHE A 14 27.36 -9.55 2.18
N GLY A 15 28.54 -9.98 2.59
CA GLY A 15 28.82 -10.39 3.99
C GLY A 15 28.65 -9.25 4.98
N LYS A 16 28.78 -8.00 4.55
CA LYS A 16 28.50 -6.82 5.36
C LYS A 16 27.06 -6.36 5.34
N GLY A 17 26.22 -6.93 4.47
CA GLY A 17 24.84 -6.54 4.33
C GLY A 17 24.64 -5.24 3.56
N THR A 18 25.59 -4.84 2.73
CA THR A 18 25.58 -3.54 2.02
C THR A 18 25.75 -3.67 0.51
N HIS A 19 25.52 -4.83 -0.05
CA HIS A 19 25.52 -5.02 -1.50
C HIS A 19 24.10 -4.84 -2.06
N TYR A 20 23.73 -3.62 -2.36
CA TYR A 20 22.37 -3.24 -2.70
C TYR A 20 21.92 -3.70 -4.10
N GLU A 21 22.85 -4.10 -4.97
CA GLU A 21 22.57 -4.69 -6.29
C GLU A 21 22.97 -6.18 -6.34
N ILE A 22 22.95 -6.87 -5.24
CA ILE A 22 23.34 -8.30 -5.17
C ILE A 22 22.51 -9.17 -6.11
N TYR A 23 21.28 -8.76 -6.44
CA TYR A 23 20.43 -9.47 -7.39
C TYR A 23 20.98 -9.49 -8.83
N GLU A 24 21.96 -8.65 -9.15
CA GLU A 24 22.66 -8.68 -10.43
C GLU A 24 23.76 -9.75 -10.49
N LYS A 25 24.12 -10.30 -9.31
CA LYS A 25 25.15 -11.33 -9.13
C LYS A 25 24.53 -12.66 -8.77
N LEU A 26 23.71 -12.70 -7.71
CA LEU A 26 22.96 -13.89 -7.31
C LEU A 26 21.71 -14.04 -8.19
N GLY A 27 21.29 -15.29 -8.42
CA GLY A 27 20.21 -15.60 -9.32
C GLY A 27 20.70 -16.24 -10.59
N ALA A 28 19.94 -16.10 -11.68
CA ALA A 28 20.26 -16.65 -13.01
C ALA A 28 20.31 -15.53 -14.03
N HIS A 29 21.46 -15.33 -14.67
CA HIS A 29 21.69 -14.19 -15.58
C HIS A 29 22.16 -14.67 -16.93
N VAL A 30 21.38 -14.39 -17.99
CA VAL A 30 21.80 -14.59 -19.36
C VAL A 30 22.98 -13.67 -19.64
N THR A 31 24.07 -14.24 -20.10
CA THR A 31 25.32 -13.47 -20.32
C THR A 31 26.22 -14.20 -21.31
N THR A 32 27.31 -13.55 -21.68
CA THR A 32 28.36 -14.12 -22.52
C THR A 32 29.66 -14.12 -21.71
N ILE A 33 30.26 -15.32 -21.56
CA ILE A 33 31.54 -15.49 -20.88
C ILE A 33 32.54 -16.11 -21.90
N ASP A 34 33.67 -15.48 -22.10
CA ASP A 34 34.70 -15.92 -23.07
C ASP A 34 34.14 -16.21 -24.46
N GLY A 35 33.21 -15.36 -24.90
CA GLY A 35 32.58 -15.48 -26.23
C GLY A 35 31.45 -16.49 -26.29
N VAL A 36 31.14 -17.18 -25.24
CA VAL A 36 30.07 -18.23 -25.18
C VAL A 36 28.83 -17.66 -24.51
N LYS A 37 27.68 -17.73 -25.19
CA LYS A 37 26.37 -17.37 -24.63
C LYS A 37 25.85 -18.49 -23.74
N GLY A 38 25.25 -18.10 -22.63
CA GLY A 38 24.62 -19.01 -21.70
C GLY A 38 24.00 -18.29 -20.51
N THR A 39 23.87 -18.99 -19.42
CA THR A 39 23.33 -18.44 -18.17
C THR A 39 24.30 -18.68 -17.02
N TYR A 40 24.59 -17.62 -16.27
CA TYR A 40 25.36 -17.67 -15.06
C TYR A 40 24.43 -17.82 -13.87
N PHE A 41 24.62 -18.87 -13.06
CA PHE A 41 23.84 -19.17 -11.85
C PHE A 41 24.70 -18.94 -10.62
N ALA A 42 24.13 -18.28 -9.61
CA ALA A 42 24.79 -18.11 -8.33
C ALA A 42 23.76 -18.11 -7.19
N VAL A 43 24.07 -18.80 -6.09
CA VAL A 43 23.16 -18.97 -4.96
C VAL A 43 23.93 -19.02 -3.64
N TRP A 44 23.39 -18.41 -2.60
CA TRP A 44 23.94 -18.42 -1.25
C TRP A 44 23.38 -19.62 -0.49
N ALA A 45 24.26 -20.56 -0.16
CA ALA A 45 23.94 -21.79 0.58
C ALA A 45 25.18 -22.25 1.36
N PRO A 46 25.59 -21.54 2.41
CA PRO A 46 26.90 -21.73 3.08
C PRO A 46 27.04 -23.08 3.76
N HIS A 47 25.94 -23.72 4.16
CA HIS A 47 25.99 -25.00 4.87
C HIS A 47 25.69 -26.20 3.98
N ALA A 48 25.51 -25.99 2.68
CA ALA A 48 25.32 -27.08 1.72
C ALA A 48 26.61 -27.86 1.54
N VAL A 49 26.49 -29.17 1.37
CA VAL A 49 27.61 -30.05 1.00
C VAL A 49 27.87 -29.96 -0.49
N ASN A 50 26.82 -29.88 -1.30
CA ASN A 50 26.87 -29.68 -2.74
C ASN A 50 25.62 -28.97 -3.23
N VAL A 51 25.73 -28.20 -4.30
CA VAL A 51 24.62 -27.58 -5.00
C VAL A 51 24.75 -27.87 -6.49
N ALA A 52 23.66 -28.31 -7.11
CA ALA A 52 23.60 -28.53 -8.56
C ALA A 52 22.40 -27.77 -9.15
N VAL A 53 22.49 -27.44 -10.44
CA VAL A 53 21.41 -26.85 -11.21
C VAL A 53 20.72 -27.93 -12.02
N ILE A 54 19.42 -28.05 -11.88
CA ILE A 54 18.57 -28.92 -12.72
C ILE A 54 17.57 -28.08 -13.47
N GLY A 55 17.22 -28.50 -14.67
CA GLY A 55 16.26 -27.78 -15.48
C GLY A 55 15.89 -28.54 -16.75
N ASP A 56 15.06 -27.91 -17.59
CA ASP A 56 14.64 -28.44 -18.86
C ASP A 56 15.81 -28.62 -19.85
N PHE A 57 16.93 -27.98 -19.61
CA PHE A 57 18.16 -28.09 -20.43
C PHE A 57 19.04 -29.30 -20.11
N ASN A 58 18.73 -30.04 -19.04
CA ASN A 58 19.50 -31.24 -18.65
C ASN A 58 18.61 -32.38 -18.14
N ASP A 59 17.37 -32.47 -18.64
CA ASP A 59 16.38 -33.46 -18.24
C ASP A 59 16.14 -33.54 -16.74
N TRP A 60 16.32 -32.41 -16.04
CA TRP A 60 16.20 -32.29 -14.60
C TRP A 60 17.17 -33.18 -13.81
N LEU A 61 18.35 -33.44 -14.41
CA LEU A 61 19.43 -34.22 -13.82
C LEU A 61 20.68 -33.37 -13.66
N GLY A 62 21.17 -33.29 -12.44
CA GLY A 62 22.26 -32.34 -12.09
C GLY A 62 23.68 -32.92 -12.22
N PHE A 63 23.89 -34.11 -12.78
CA PHE A 63 25.18 -34.80 -12.75
C PHE A 63 26.35 -33.99 -13.33
N ASN A 64 26.13 -33.21 -14.40
CA ASN A 64 27.14 -32.43 -15.07
C ASN A 64 27.07 -30.95 -14.73
N HIS A 65 26.17 -30.55 -13.84
CA HIS A 65 25.92 -29.16 -13.50
C HIS A 65 26.04 -28.88 -12.00
N ASN A 66 27.10 -29.44 -11.41
CA ASN A 66 27.48 -29.14 -10.03
C ASN A 66 28.10 -27.74 -9.98
N MET A 67 27.63 -26.95 -9.03
CA MET A 67 28.14 -25.61 -8.76
C MET A 67 29.43 -25.70 -7.93
N LYS A 68 30.21 -24.63 -7.93
CA LYS A 68 31.40 -24.50 -7.11
C LYS A 68 31.25 -23.34 -6.14
N MET A 69 31.67 -23.57 -4.89
CA MET A 69 31.83 -22.51 -3.91
C MET A 69 33.27 -22.07 -3.91
N GLU A 70 33.50 -20.83 -4.35
CA GLU A 70 34.82 -20.22 -4.29
C GLU A 70 34.93 -19.34 -3.06
N ASN A 71 36.06 -19.37 -2.35
CA ASN A 71 36.44 -18.48 -1.27
C ASN A 71 35.54 -18.52 -0.02
N ASP A 72 35.23 -19.56 0.61
CA ASP A 72 34.46 -19.61 1.89
C ASP A 72 33.30 -18.61 2.01
N SER A 73 32.81 -18.10 0.88
CA SER A 73 31.76 -17.06 0.85
C SER A 73 30.35 -17.61 1.12
N GLY A 74 30.19 -18.89 1.02
CA GLY A 74 28.87 -19.54 1.04
C GLY A 74 28.10 -19.40 -0.28
N ILE A 75 28.71 -18.80 -1.30
CA ILE A 75 28.09 -18.60 -2.60
C ILE A 75 28.59 -19.65 -3.58
N TRP A 76 27.64 -20.39 -4.16
CA TRP A 76 27.88 -21.39 -5.19
C TRP A 76 27.61 -20.79 -6.54
N GLU A 77 28.45 -21.06 -7.54
CA GLU A 77 28.31 -20.50 -8.88
C GLU A 77 28.57 -21.53 -9.99
N LEU A 78 27.95 -21.31 -11.15
CA LEU A 78 28.14 -22.14 -12.35
C LEU A 78 27.65 -21.36 -13.57
N PHE A 79 28.46 -21.37 -14.64
CA PHE A 79 28.02 -20.94 -15.96
C PHE A 79 27.64 -22.15 -16.80
N ILE A 80 26.43 -22.14 -17.37
CA ILE A 80 25.95 -23.20 -18.26
C ILE A 80 25.76 -22.63 -19.67
N PRO A 81 26.60 -23.06 -20.65
CA PRO A 81 26.45 -22.63 -22.03
C PRO A 81 25.06 -22.96 -22.60
N GLU A 82 24.60 -22.12 -23.52
CA GLU A 82 23.39 -22.35 -24.33
C GLU A 82 22.06 -22.32 -23.55
N VAL A 83 22.05 -22.11 -22.25
CA VAL A 83 20.82 -21.90 -21.50
C VAL A 83 20.31 -20.47 -21.76
N GLU A 84 19.08 -20.38 -22.25
CA GLU A 84 18.46 -19.15 -22.73
C GLU A 84 17.37 -18.66 -21.79
N GLU A 85 16.92 -17.42 -22.03
CA GLU A 85 15.75 -16.85 -21.35
C GLU A 85 14.53 -17.75 -21.52
N GLY A 86 13.78 -17.96 -20.44
CA GLY A 86 12.62 -18.83 -20.40
C GLY A 86 12.88 -20.22 -19.86
N ALA A 87 14.15 -20.67 -19.82
CA ALA A 87 14.49 -21.96 -19.26
C ALA A 87 14.05 -22.10 -17.81
N MET A 88 13.43 -23.23 -17.49
CA MET A 88 13.03 -23.57 -16.12
C MET A 88 14.15 -24.27 -15.38
N TYR A 89 14.35 -23.95 -14.11
CA TYR A 89 15.42 -24.53 -13.30
C TYR A 89 15.06 -24.55 -11.82
N LYS A 90 15.80 -25.40 -11.09
CA LYS A 90 15.82 -25.45 -9.62
C LYS A 90 17.25 -25.70 -9.16
N TYR A 91 17.52 -25.39 -7.90
CA TYR A 91 18.74 -25.82 -7.25
C TYR A 91 18.48 -27.10 -6.48
N VAL A 92 19.40 -28.08 -6.62
CA VAL A 92 19.41 -29.31 -5.82
C VAL A 92 20.48 -29.14 -4.76
N ILE A 93 20.06 -29.11 -3.51
CA ILE A 93 20.94 -28.86 -2.39
C ILE A 93 21.11 -30.15 -1.60
N SER A 94 22.35 -30.63 -1.50
CA SER A 94 22.71 -31.74 -0.64
C SER A 94 23.09 -31.20 0.73
N THR A 95 22.38 -31.62 1.76
CA THR A 95 22.57 -31.10 3.12
C THR A 95 23.59 -31.91 3.91
N GLN A 96 24.10 -31.31 5.00
CA GLN A 96 25.01 -32.00 5.92
C GLN A 96 24.39 -33.22 6.61
N SER A 97 23.08 -33.22 6.77
CA SER A 97 22.32 -34.34 7.33
C SER A 97 22.07 -35.49 6.33
N GLY A 98 22.48 -35.32 5.07
CA GLY A 98 22.29 -36.31 4.02
C GLY A 98 20.99 -36.20 3.24
N ASP A 99 20.18 -35.16 3.50
CA ASP A 99 18.96 -34.89 2.76
C ASP A 99 19.25 -34.21 1.41
N THR A 100 18.33 -34.34 0.48
CA THR A 100 18.36 -33.65 -0.81
C THR A 100 17.15 -32.73 -0.90
N LEU A 101 17.41 -31.43 -1.10
CA LEU A 101 16.37 -30.41 -1.20
C LEU A 101 16.29 -29.85 -2.62
N TYR A 102 15.07 -29.62 -3.10
CA TYR A 102 14.79 -29.03 -4.41
C TYR A 102 14.23 -27.63 -4.17
N LYS A 103 15.02 -26.61 -4.49
CA LYS A 103 14.71 -25.22 -4.11
C LYS A 103 14.51 -24.34 -5.32
N ALA A 104 13.50 -23.47 -5.27
CA ALA A 104 13.40 -22.33 -6.16
C ALA A 104 14.52 -21.33 -5.86
N ASP A 105 14.84 -20.49 -6.83
CA ASP A 105 15.88 -19.48 -6.69
C ASP A 105 15.37 -18.31 -5.83
N PRO A 106 16.02 -18.02 -4.69
CA PRO A 106 15.62 -16.87 -3.86
C PRO A 106 15.72 -15.52 -4.58
N TYR A 107 16.60 -15.39 -5.57
CA TYR A 107 16.81 -14.20 -6.38
C TYR A 107 16.23 -14.34 -7.80
N GLY A 108 15.40 -15.35 -8.05
CA GLY A 108 14.80 -15.58 -9.36
C GLY A 108 13.89 -14.43 -9.79
N PHE A 109 14.07 -13.97 -11.03
CA PHE A 109 13.29 -12.84 -11.58
C PHE A 109 11.95 -13.27 -12.16
N TRP A 110 11.77 -14.56 -12.40
CA TRP A 110 10.58 -15.11 -13.04
C TRP A 110 10.29 -16.48 -12.44
N ALA A 111 9.04 -16.73 -12.07
CA ALA A 111 8.60 -18.00 -11.53
C ALA A 111 7.78 -18.76 -12.54
N GLU A 112 7.87 -20.08 -12.49
CA GLU A 112 6.91 -20.95 -13.17
C GLU A 112 5.50 -20.68 -12.65
N LYS A 113 4.50 -20.68 -13.53
CA LYS A 113 3.10 -20.50 -13.12
C LYS A 113 2.68 -21.62 -12.18
N ARG A 114 2.03 -21.25 -11.06
CA ARG A 114 1.52 -22.23 -10.12
C ARG A 114 0.53 -23.21 -10.79
N PRO A 115 0.43 -24.47 -10.38
CA PRO A 115 1.06 -25.09 -9.21
C PRO A 115 2.54 -25.48 -9.38
N GLY A 116 3.13 -25.24 -10.53
CA GLY A 116 4.56 -25.41 -10.73
C GLY A 116 5.36 -24.49 -9.80
N ASN A 117 6.56 -24.92 -9.41
CA ASN A 117 7.36 -24.25 -8.41
C ASN A 117 8.83 -24.05 -8.79
N ALA A 118 9.15 -24.20 -10.07
CA ALA A 118 10.47 -23.87 -10.59
C ALA A 118 10.64 -22.39 -10.78
N SER A 119 11.89 -21.94 -10.87
CA SER A 119 12.26 -20.61 -11.33
C SER A 119 12.49 -20.63 -12.84
N ARG A 120 12.41 -19.47 -13.48
CA ARG A 120 12.67 -19.34 -14.92
C ARG A 120 13.72 -18.25 -15.15
N VAL A 121 14.57 -18.47 -16.12
CA VAL A 121 15.60 -17.49 -16.51
C VAL A 121 14.91 -16.32 -17.19
N ALA A 122 15.18 -15.09 -16.73
CA ALA A 122 14.61 -13.88 -17.31
C ALA A 122 15.66 -12.80 -17.48
N ASN A 123 15.53 -12.03 -18.56
CA ASN A 123 16.23 -10.78 -18.74
C ASN A 123 15.25 -9.63 -18.43
N ILE A 124 15.45 -8.94 -17.33
CA ILE A 124 14.57 -7.83 -16.91
C ILE A 124 15.10 -6.45 -17.37
N ASP A 125 16.25 -6.41 -18.04
CA ASP A 125 16.85 -5.16 -18.52
C ASP A 125 16.48 -4.84 -19.98
N ASN A 126 15.70 -5.69 -20.63
CA ASN A 126 15.32 -5.53 -22.03
C ASN A 126 14.00 -4.78 -22.26
N TYR A 127 13.29 -4.40 -21.21
CA TYR A 127 12.06 -3.62 -21.33
C TYR A 127 12.39 -2.15 -21.58
N LYS A 128 11.74 -1.56 -22.58
CA LYS A 128 11.90 -0.14 -22.91
C LYS A 128 10.80 0.69 -22.23
N TRP A 129 11.15 1.33 -21.14
CA TRP A 129 10.26 2.18 -20.38
C TRP A 129 9.89 3.44 -21.14
N LYS A 130 8.64 3.88 -20.98
CA LYS A 130 8.10 5.09 -21.63
C LYS A 130 7.59 6.10 -20.59
N ASP A 131 7.99 5.96 -19.34
CA ASP A 131 7.56 6.78 -18.20
C ASP A 131 8.57 7.87 -17.80
N ALA A 132 9.46 8.27 -18.69
CA ALA A 132 10.49 9.27 -18.40
C ALA A 132 9.89 10.59 -17.88
N LYS A 133 8.73 11.00 -18.41
CA LYS A 133 8.01 12.19 -17.95
C LYS A 133 7.58 12.05 -16.50
N TRP A 134 6.99 10.91 -16.11
CA TRP A 134 6.59 10.62 -14.74
C TRP A 134 7.77 10.70 -13.78
N ILE A 135 8.87 10.03 -14.10
CA ILE A 135 10.10 10.01 -13.29
C ILE A 135 10.67 11.43 -13.13
N SER A 136 10.74 12.19 -14.21
CA SER A 136 11.25 13.57 -14.21
C SER A 136 10.39 14.51 -13.38
N GLU A 137 9.07 14.44 -13.51
CA GLU A 137 8.15 15.28 -12.74
C GLU A 137 8.19 14.92 -11.25
N LYS A 138 8.19 13.62 -10.94
CA LYS A 138 8.25 13.13 -9.56
C LYS A 138 9.53 13.57 -8.85
N ALA A 139 10.65 13.63 -9.55
CA ALA A 139 11.93 14.08 -8.99
C ALA A 139 11.91 15.52 -8.48
N LYS A 140 10.99 16.35 -8.99
CA LYS A 140 10.85 17.78 -8.64
C LYS A 140 9.79 18.01 -7.56
N GLU A 141 8.97 17.00 -7.23
CA GLU A 141 7.81 17.14 -6.36
C GLU A 141 8.10 16.67 -4.95
N ASN A 142 7.39 17.26 -3.99
CA ASN A 142 7.34 16.78 -2.62
C ASN A 142 5.99 16.09 -2.39
N HIS A 143 6.00 14.75 -2.30
CA HIS A 143 4.76 13.98 -2.16
C HIS A 143 3.97 14.30 -0.88
N TYR A 144 4.62 14.85 0.16
CA TYR A 144 3.93 15.28 1.38
C TYR A 144 2.99 16.46 1.16
N GLU A 145 3.22 17.24 0.11
CA GLU A 145 2.42 18.43 -0.24
C GLU A 145 1.39 18.15 -1.34
N LEU A 146 1.31 16.91 -1.81
CA LEU A 146 0.42 16.48 -2.88
C LEU A 146 -0.71 15.62 -2.34
N PRO A 147 -1.85 15.55 -3.05
CA PRO A 147 -2.91 14.63 -2.66
C PRO A 147 -2.47 13.18 -2.84
N MET A 148 -2.95 12.30 -1.98
CA MET A 148 -2.75 10.86 -2.10
C MET A 148 -4.04 10.15 -1.76
N SER A 149 -4.71 9.64 -2.78
CA SER A 149 -5.87 8.77 -2.67
C SER A 149 -5.52 7.44 -3.35
N ILE A 150 -5.65 6.36 -2.60
CA ILE A 150 -5.12 5.05 -2.98
C ILE A 150 -6.27 4.08 -3.22
N TYR A 151 -6.25 3.43 -4.38
CA TYR A 151 -7.13 2.30 -4.69
C TYR A 151 -6.37 1.01 -4.40
N GLU A 152 -6.73 0.30 -3.32
CA GLU A 152 -6.13 -0.98 -2.97
C GLU A 152 -6.79 -2.07 -3.79
N VAL A 153 -5.99 -2.84 -4.54
CA VAL A 153 -6.48 -3.81 -5.52
C VAL A 153 -5.80 -5.16 -5.35
N HIS A 154 -6.60 -6.21 -5.30
CA HIS A 154 -6.14 -7.57 -5.54
C HIS A 154 -6.45 -7.90 -7.01
N PRO A 155 -5.44 -7.88 -7.91
CA PRO A 155 -5.69 -7.94 -9.35
C PRO A 155 -6.47 -9.17 -9.81
N GLY A 156 -6.20 -10.33 -9.23
CA GLY A 156 -6.83 -11.60 -9.62
C GLY A 156 -8.32 -11.69 -9.32
N SER A 157 -8.85 -10.82 -8.46
CA SER A 157 -10.26 -10.81 -8.09
C SER A 157 -10.96 -9.48 -8.35
N TRP A 158 -10.27 -8.54 -8.97
CA TRP A 158 -10.90 -7.26 -9.36
C TRP A 158 -11.98 -7.47 -10.42
N LYS A 159 -11.63 -8.12 -11.51
CA LYS A 159 -12.54 -8.50 -12.57
C LYS A 159 -12.03 -9.80 -13.21
N LYS A 160 -12.94 -10.69 -13.59
CA LYS A 160 -12.60 -11.98 -14.22
C LYS A 160 -13.27 -12.12 -15.57
N ASP A 161 -12.60 -12.86 -16.45
CA ASP A 161 -13.13 -13.25 -17.77
C ASP A 161 -12.65 -14.69 -18.07
N PHE A 162 -13.57 -15.65 -17.93
CA PHE A 162 -13.26 -17.05 -18.15
C PHE A 162 -13.24 -17.35 -19.65
N LYS A 163 -12.09 -17.81 -20.16
CA LYS A 163 -11.86 -18.04 -21.59
C LYS A 163 -12.34 -19.38 -22.11
N GLY A 164 -12.70 -20.29 -21.22
CA GLY A 164 -13.21 -21.63 -21.57
C GLY A 164 -13.41 -22.51 -20.35
N PRO A 165 -13.90 -23.76 -20.52
CA PRO A 165 -14.18 -24.68 -19.40
C PRO A 165 -12.94 -25.06 -18.59
N ASP A 166 -11.75 -24.98 -19.21
CA ASP A 166 -10.49 -25.36 -18.56
C ASP A 166 -9.82 -24.18 -17.86
N ASP A 167 -10.34 -22.97 -18.01
CA ASP A 167 -9.85 -21.76 -17.33
C ASP A 167 -10.52 -21.67 -15.95
N GLU A 168 -9.88 -22.19 -14.93
CA GLU A 168 -10.39 -22.18 -13.55
C GLU A 168 -10.27 -20.82 -12.88
N ASP A 169 -9.33 -19.98 -13.31
CA ASP A 169 -8.98 -18.74 -12.64
C ASP A 169 -9.73 -17.51 -13.19
N GLY A 170 -9.88 -17.43 -14.50
CA GLY A 170 -10.50 -16.28 -15.17
C GLY A 170 -9.72 -14.98 -15.00
N PHE A 171 -8.43 -15.04 -14.73
CA PHE A 171 -7.61 -13.85 -14.47
C PHE A 171 -7.51 -12.94 -15.69
N TYR A 172 -7.57 -11.65 -15.45
CA TYR A 172 -7.02 -10.68 -16.40
C TYR A 172 -5.49 -10.79 -16.36
N ASP A 173 -4.84 -10.74 -17.51
CA ASP A 173 -3.40 -10.63 -17.57
C ASP A 173 -2.94 -9.17 -17.33
N TYR A 174 -1.63 -8.97 -17.13
CA TYR A 174 -1.07 -7.65 -16.89
C TYR A 174 -1.38 -6.64 -18.01
N LYS A 175 -1.39 -7.09 -19.25
CA LYS A 175 -1.67 -6.23 -20.41
C LYS A 175 -3.12 -5.78 -20.45
N ARG A 176 -4.05 -6.66 -20.07
CA ARG A 176 -5.47 -6.29 -19.97
C ARG A 176 -5.72 -5.37 -18.80
N MET A 177 -5.03 -5.57 -17.67
CA MET A 177 -5.07 -4.65 -16.53
C MET A 177 -4.56 -3.26 -16.95
N ALA A 178 -3.51 -3.21 -17.75
CA ALA A 178 -2.95 -1.95 -18.27
C ALA A 178 -3.96 -1.17 -19.10
N LYS A 179 -4.90 -1.86 -19.74
CA LYS A 179 -5.97 -1.24 -20.50
C LYS A 179 -7.18 -0.89 -19.63
N GLU A 180 -7.70 -1.84 -18.87
CA GLU A 180 -8.99 -1.70 -18.18
C GLU A 180 -8.86 -1.17 -16.75
N LEU A 181 -7.94 -1.71 -15.96
CA LEU A 181 -7.75 -1.27 -14.57
C LEU A 181 -7.20 0.15 -14.52
N VAL A 182 -6.20 0.45 -15.35
CA VAL A 182 -5.61 1.80 -15.40
C VAL A 182 -6.66 2.84 -15.79
N ALA A 183 -7.46 2.57 -16.81
CA ALA A 183 -8.52 3.47 -17.25
C ALA A 183 -9.54 3.71 -16.13
N TYR A 184 -9.93 2.66 -15.42
CA TYR A 184 -10.88 2.75 -14.32
C TYR A 184 -10.34 3.60 -13.15
N VAL A 185 -9.11 3.32 -12.71
CA VAL A 185 -8.48 4.06 -11.61
C VAL A 185 -8.35 5.54 -11.93
N LYS A 186 -7.95 5.85 -13.17
CA LYS A 186 -7.85 7.23 -13.65
C LYS A 186 -9.21 7.92 -13.71
N ASP A 187 -10.21 7.27 -14.26
CA ASP A 187 -11.57 7.83 -14.38
C ASP A 187 -12.16 8.14 -13.01
N MET A 188 -11.97 7.23 -12.04
CA MET A 188 -12.45 7.44 -10.67
C MET A 188 -11.74 8.61 -9.96
N GLY A 189 -10.52 8.95 -10.35
CA GLY A 189 -9.78 10.07 -9.79
C GLY A 189 -8.77 9.71 -8.69
N TYR A 190 -8.49 8.45 -8.47
CA TYR A 190 -7.43 8.03 -7.56
C TYR A 190 -6.07 8.53 -8.04
N THR A 191 -5.20 8.90 -7.11
CA THR A 191 -3.83 9.32 -7.43
C THR A 191 -2.87 8.14 -7.49
N HIS A 192 -3.17 7.07 -6.79
CA HIS A 192 -2.31 5.90 -6.64
C HIS A 192 -3.13 4.62 -6.69
N VAL A 193 -2.44 3.55 -7.06
CA VAL A 193 -2.93 2.18 -6.90
C VAL A 193 -1.99 1.44 -5.95
N GLU A 194 -2.53 0.61 -5.07
CA GLU A 194 -1.76 -0.30 -4.23
C GLU A 194 -2.11 -1.73 -4.62
N LEU A 195 -1.13 -2.44 -5.16
CA LEU A 195 -1.32 -3.78 -5.71
C LEU A 195 -0.95 -4.84 -4.69
N MET A 196 -1.93 -5.67 -4.32
CA MET A 196 -1.75 -6.83 -3.46
C MET A 196 -1.31 -8.03 -4.29
N GLY A 197 -0.51 -8.91 -3.69
CA GLY A 197 -0.20 -10.22 -4.25
C GLY A 197 0.59 -10.21 -5.56
N ILE A 198 1.46 -9.23 -5.74
CA ILE A 198 2.34 -9.17 -6.92
C ILE A 198 3.60 -10.01 -6.74
N LEU A 199 4.24 -9.99 -5.56
CA LEU A 199 5.38 -10.86 -5.33
C LEU A 199 4.91 -12.32 -5.37
N GLU A 200 5.66 -13.18 -6.08
CA GLU A 200 5.22 -14.56 -6.33
C GLU A 200 4.99 -15.34 -5.04
N HIS A 201 3.86 -16.03 -4.98
CA HIS A 201 3.42 -16.81 -3.84
C HIS A 201 2.65 -18.04 -4.32
N PRO A 202 2.80 -19.21 -3.65
CA PRO A 202 2.17 -20.45 -4.12
C PRO A 202 0.67 -20.54 -3.78
N PHE A 203 0.26 -20.02 -2.64
CA PHE A 203 -1.09 -20.19 -2.11
C PHE A 203 -1.96 -18.97 -2.35
N ASP A 204 -2.98 -19.08 -3.18
CA ASP A 204 -3.91 -18.00 -3.50
C ASP A 204 -4.60 -17.42 -2.25
N GLY A 205 -4.98 -18.30 -1.32
CA GLY A 205 -5.65 -17.91 -0.07
C GLY A 205 -4.79 -17.08 0.88
N SER A 206 -3.49 -16.95 0.61
CA SER A 206 -2.62 -16.05 1.38
C SER A 206 -2.74 -14.60 0.94
N TRP A 207 -3.45 -14.32 -0.16
CA TRP A 207 -3.59 -12.98 -0.76
C TRP A 207 -2.25 -12.34 -1.17
N GLY A 208 -1.20 -13.16 -1.26
CA GLY A 208 0.16 -12.70 -1.54
C GLY A 208 0.98 -12.38 -0.30
N TYR A 209 0.53 -12.73 0.90
CA TYR A 209 1.27 -12.48 2.13
C TYR A 209 2.16 -13.65 2.57
N GLN A 210 2.19 -14.75 1.82
CA GLN A 210 3.11 -15.87 2.00
C GLN A 210 4.03 -15.97 0.77
N VAL A 211 4.98 -15.05 0.69
CA VAL A 211 5.84 -14.85 -0.48
C VAL A 211 6.95 -15.90 -0.54
N VAL A 212 7.17 -16.47 -1.71
CA VAL A 212 8.31 -17.35 -2.02
C VAL A 212 9.27 -16.65 -2.99
N GLY A 213 8.74 -16.00 -4.01
CA GLY A 213 9.54 -15.31 -5.03
C GLY A 213 9.64 -13.81 -4.75
N TYR A 214 10.56 -13.40 -3.91
CA TYR A 214 10.73 -11.99 -3.52
C TYR A 214 11.18 -11.08 -4.67
N TYR A 215 11.84 -11.64 -5.68
CA TYR A 215 12.37 -10.90 -6.84
C TYR A 215 11.58 -11.16 -8.12
N ALA A 216 10.44 -11.84 -8.02
CA ALA A 216 9.63 -12.19 -9.18
C ALA A 216 8.21 -11.67 -9.04
N PRO A 217 7.69 -10.91 -10.03
CA PRO A 217 6.25 -10.64 -10.08
C PRO A 217 5.52 -11.95 -10.41
N THR A 218 4.34 -12.11 -9.82
CA THR A 218 3.58 -13.36 -10.01
C THR A 218 3.32 -13.65 -11.48
N SER A 219 3.53 -14.91 -11.86
CA SER A 219 3.28 -15.41 -13.21
C SER A 219 1.82 -15.69 -13.51
N ARG A 220 0.95 -15.51 -12.51
CA ARG A 220 -0.50 -15.65 -12.70
C ARG A 220 -1.03 -14.79 -13.82
N TYR A 221 -0.43 -13.60 -14.02
CA TYR A 221 -0.95 -12.57 -14.92
C TYR A 221 -0.03 -12.28 -16.11
N GLY A 222 1.10 -12.96 -16.23
CA GLY A 222 2.03 -12.77 -17.33
C GLY A 222 3.50 -12.75 -16.92
N THR A 223 4.34 -12.24 -17.81
CA THR A 223 5.79 -12.18 -17.64
C THR A 223 6.23 -10.98 -16.81
N PRO A 224 7.50 -10.96 -16.35
CA PRO A 224 8.06 -9.75 -15.71
C PRO A 224 7.94 -8.50 -16.57
N GLN A 225 8.19 -8.61 -17.87
CA GLN A 225 8.07 -7.50 -18.81
C GLN A 225 6.63 -7.01 -18.96
N ASP A 226 5.66 -7.92 -18.88
CA ASP A 226 4.23 -7.57 -18.87
C ASP A 226 3.86 -6.77 -17.61
N PHE A 227 4.44 -7.09 -16.48
CA PHE A 227 4.23 -6.30 -15.26
C PHE A 227 4.89 -4.91 -15.38
N MET A 228 6.07 -4.82 -15.97
CA MET A 228 6.69 -3.50 -16.28
C MET A 228 5.77 -2.68 -17.17
N TYR A 229 5.14 -3.30 -18.16
CA TYR A 229 4.17 -2.65 -19.03
C TYR A 229 2.98 -2.08 -18.24
N LEU A 230 2.48 -2.82 -17.27
CA LEU A 230 1.39 -2.36 -16.39
C LEU A 230 1.80 -1.13 -15.58
N VAL A 231 2.98 -1.16 -14.94
CA VAL A 231 3.49 -0.02 -14.17
C VAL A 231 3.67 1.21 -15.08
N ASP A 232 4.23 0.99 -16.25
CA ASP A 232 4.43 2.03 -17.27
C ASP A 232 3.10 2.67 -17.69
N ALA A 233 2.07 1.84 -17.87
CA ALA A 233 0.72 2.32 -18.20
C ALA A 233 0.10 3.17 -17.09
N PHE A 234 0.28 2.79 -15.82
CA PHE A 234 -0.16 3.62 -14.69
C PHE A 234 0.56 4.97 -14.69
N HIS A 235 1.87 4.98 -14.89
CA HIS A 235 2.65 6.21 -14.91
C HIS A 235 2.24 7.14 -16.05
N LYS A 236 1.97 6.60 -17.23
CA LYS A 236 1.43 7.39 -18.36
C LYS A 236 0.08 8.02 -18.04
N ALA A 237 -0.71 7.36 -17.24
CA ALA A 237 -2.01 7.88 -16.77
C ALA A 237 -1.87 8.86 -15.60
N GLY A 238 -0.66 9.13 -15.12
CA GLY A 238 -0.43 10.00 -13.98
C GLY A 238 -0.74 9.36 -12.63
N ILE A 239 -0.64 8.05 -12.52
CA ILE A 239 -0.98 7.27 -11.32
C ILE A 239 0.29 6.61 -10.77
N GLY A 240 0.55 6.83 -9.47
CA GLY A 240 1.64 6.15 -8.76
C GLY A 240 1.28 4.72 -8.40
N VAL A 241 2.30 3.87 -8.30
CA VAL A 241 2.13 2.45 -8.00
C VAL A 241 2.81 2.09 -6.68
N ILE A 242 2.03 1.51 -5.77
CA ILE A 242 2.49 1.01 -4.48
C ILE A 242 2.36 -0.51 -4.51
N LEU A 243 3.37 -1.22 -4.00
CA LEU A 243 3.29 -2.67 -3.83
C LEU A 243 3.22 -3.05 -2.36
N ASP A 244 2.43 -4.06 -2.04
CA ASP A 244 2.54 -4.79 -0.78
C ASP A 244 3.87 -5.52 -0.73
N TRP A 245 4.62 -5.32 0.34
CA TRP A 245 5.91 -5.94 0.57
C TRP A 245 5.94 -6.57 1.96
N VAL A 246 6.45 -7.79 2.04
CA VAL A 246 6.30 -8.64 3.23
C VAL A 246 7.68 -9.04 3.79
N PRO A 247 8.42 -8.15 4.45
CA PRO A 247 9.72 -8.48 5.03
C PRO A 247 9.61 -9.14 6.41
N ALA A 248 8.41 -9.41 6.89
CA ALA A 248 8.18 -9.97 8.23
C ALA A 248 8.43 -11.47 8.27
N HIS A 249 7.95 -12.20 7.26
CA HIS A 249 7.89 -13.65 7.31
C HIS A 249 7.79 -14.27 5.91
N PHE A 250 7.89 -15.60 5.86
CA PHE A 250 7.71 -16.38 4.64
C PHE A 250 7.14 -17.77 4.98
N PRO A 251 6.49 -18.46 4.01
CA PRO A 251 5.84 -19.74 4.26
C PRO A 251 6.85 -20.88 4.38
N LYS A 252 6.39 -22.03 4.88
CA LYS A 252 7.19 -23.23 5.09
C LYS A 252 7.24 -24.15 3.87
N ASP A 253 6.74 -23.74 2.72
CA ASP A 253 6.73 -24.54 1.49
C ASP A 253 8.12 -25.09 1.19
N ALA A 254 8.19 -26.38 0.84
CA ALA A 254 9.45 -27.12 0.69
C ALA A 254 10.41 -26.50 -0.34
N HIS A 255 9.88 -25.85 -1.37
CA HIS A 255 10.66 -25.22 -2.43
C HIS A 255 11.13 -23.81 -2.10
N GLY A 256 10.66 -23.24 -0.97
CA GLY A 256 10.92 -21.86 -0.57
C GLY A 256 12.12 -21.68 0.34
N LEU A 257 12.11 -20.60 1.09
CA LEU A 257 13.25 -20.15 1.90
C LEU A 257 13.45 -20.93 3.21
N ALA A 258 12.41 -21.61 3.71
CA ALA A 258 12.48 -22.32 4.97
C ALA A 258 13.53 -23.45 4.89
N MET A 259 14.45 -23.49 5.84
CA MET A 259 15.54 -24.48 5.87
C MET A 259 16.27 -24.57 4.53
N PHE A 260 16.60 -23.44 3.94
CA PHE A 260 17.02 -23.34 2.55
C PHE A 260 18.22 -24.25 2.19
N ASP A 261 19.23 -24.32 3.05
CA ASP A 261 20.41 -25.18 2.87
C ASP A 261 20.46 -26.36 3.84
N GLY A 262 19.31 -26.74 4.40
CA GLY A 262 19.19 -27.75 5.43
C GLY A 262 19.33 -27.18 6.84
N THR A 263 19.58 -25.89 6.95
CA THR A 263 19.66 -25.15 8.22
C THR A 263 18.70 -23.97 8.20
N PRO A 264 18.37 -23.38 9.37
CA PRO A 264 17.63 -22.11 9.42
C PRO A 264 18.51 -20.97 8.88
N LEU A 265 18.54 -20.81 7.54
CA LEU A 265 19.42 -19.87 6.86
C LEU A 265 18.82 -18.44 6.83
N TYR A 266 17.60 -18.31 6.35
CA TYR A 266 16.90 -17.03 6.26
C TYR A 266 16.11 -16.69 7.52
N GLU A 267 15.69 -17.71 8.28
CA GLU A 267 14.91 -17.56 9.50
C GLU A 267 15.77 -17.63 10.76
N TYR A 268 15.24 -17.08 11.86
CA TYR A 268 15.83 -17.32 13.19
C TYR A 268 15.80 -18.82 13.51
N ALA A 269 16.88 -19.31 14.10
CA ALA A 269 16.99 -20.71 14.47
C ALA A 269 16.10 -21.09 15.66
N ASP A 270 15.99 -20.21 16.66
CA ASP A 270 15.14 -20.43 17.83
C ASP A 270 13.66 -20.27 17.43
N PRO A 271 12.81 -21.32 17.62
CA PRO A 271 11.39 -21.22 17.25
C PRO A 271 10.63 -20.10 17.95
N ARG A 272 11.09 -19.68 19.15
CA ARG A 272 10.48 -18.55 19.87
C ARG A 272 10.71 -17.21 19.17
N LEU A 273 11.69 -17.12 18.28
CA LEU A 273 11.97 -15.97 17.42
C LEU A 273 11.55 -16.22 15.97
N GLY A 274 11.76 -17.45 15.49
CA GLY A 274 11.69 -17.84 14.09
C GLY A 274 10.35 -18.34 13.61
N GLU A 275 9.34 -18.43 14.46
CA GLU A 275 8.01 -18.88 14.06
C GLU A 275 6.91 -17.91 14.49
N HIS A 276 5.93 -17.70 13.59
CA HIS A 276 4.65 -17.07 13.93
C HIS A 276 3.61 -18.18 14.12
N PRO A 277 3.25 -18.54 15.36
CA PRO A 277 2.32 -19.65 15.60
C PRO A 277 0.96 -19.46 14.95
N ASP A 278 0.43 -18.22 14.97
CA ASP A 278 -0.88 -17.89 14.44
C ASP A 278 -0.95 -17.97 12.91
N TRP A 279 0.18 -17.76 12.23
CA TRP A 279 0.24 -17.72 10.76
C TRP A 279 0.91 -18.95 10.14
N GLY A 280 1.56 -19.78 10.96
CA GLY A 280 2.30 -20.96 10.47
C GLY A 280 3.47 -20.62 9.57
N THR A 281 4.11 -19.47 9.79
CA THR A 281 5.21 -18.95 8.93
C THR A 281 6.52 -18.84 9.71
N LYS A 282 7.63 -18.70 8.97
CA LYS A 282 8.96 -18.43 9.51
C LYS A 282 9.26 -16.94 9.51
N VAL A 283 9.98 -16.47 10.53
CA VAL A 283 10.37 -15.07 10.69
C VAL A 283 11.79 -14.88 10.17
N PHE A 284 12.03 -13.88 9.33
CA PHE A 284 13.36 -13.52 8.86
C PHE A 284 14.30 -13.19 10.04
N ASP A 285 15.54 -13.67 9.93
CA ASP A 285 16.58 -13.40 10.93
C ASP A 285 17.29 -12.07 10.63
N TYR A 286 16.80 -11.01 11.26
CA TYR A 286 17.35 -9.66 11.07
C TYR A 286 18.73 -9.47 11.71
N SER A 287 19.25 -10.47 12.44
CA SER A 287 20.61 -10.45 12.99
C SER A 287 21.67 -10.84 11.95
N LYS A 288 21.26 -11.51 10.86
CA LYS A 288 22.17 -11.91 9.78
C LYS A 288 22.28 -10.81 8.74
N THR A 289 23.51 -10.36 8.50
CA THR A 289 23.78 -9.30 7.52
C THR A 289 23.34 -9.67 6.11
N GLU A 290 23.53 -10.93 5.72
CA GLU A 290 23.13 -11.43 4.39
C GLU A 290 21.60 -11.43 4.21
N VAL A 291 20.84 -11.70 5.27
CA VAL A 291 19.36 -11.65 5.27
C VAL A 291 18.88 -10.20 5.18
N VAL A 292 19.48 -9.31 5.95
CA VAL A 292 19.22 -7.86 5.86
C VAL A 292 19.53 -7.37 4.45
N ASN A 293 20.64 -7.82 3.87
CA ASN A 293 21.03 -7.50 2.50
C ASN A 293 19.97 -7.96 1.48
N PHE A 294 19.50 -9.20 1.63
CA PHE A 294 18.44 -9.77 0.77
C PHE A 294 17.20 -8.87 0.78
N LEU A 295 16.76 -8.44 1.95
CA LEU A 295 15.54 -7.64 2.09
C LEU A 295 15.71 -6.20 1.61
N ILE A 296 16.82 -5.54 1.94
CA ILE A 296 17.05 -4.15 1.51
C ILE A 296 17.25 -4.07 0.00
N ALA A 297 18.05 -4.95 -0.55
CA ALA A 297 18.25 -5.04 -2.01
C ALA A 297 16.91 -5.33 -2.72
N ASN A 298 16.04 -6.12 -2.10
CA ASN A 298 14.72 -6.42 -2.62
C ASN A 298 13.82 -5.17 -2.71
N ALA A 299 13.79 -4.37 -1.65
CA ALA A 299 13.03 -3.11 -1.65
C ALA A 299 13.55 -2.16 -2.74
N LEU A 300 14.86 -2.01 -2.85
CA LEU A 300 15.49 -1.18 -3.88
C LEU A 300 15.21 -1.73 -5.29
N PHE A 301 15.23 -3.05 -5.45
CA PHE A 301 14.95 -3.73 -6.70
C PHE A 301 13.58 -3.33 -7.28
N TRP A 302 12.53 -3.38 -6.48
CA TRP A 302 11.20 -3.01 -6.93
C TRP A 302 11.11 -1.53 -7.32
N VAL A 303 11.76 -0.66 -6.56
CA VAL A 303 11.78 0.78 -6.86
C VAL A 303 12.61 1.09 -8.11
N GLU A 304 13.81 0.51 -8.22
CA GLU A 304 14.77 0.88 -9.26
C GLU A 304 14.58 0.13 -10.57
N LYS A 305 14.21 -1.15 -10.54
CA LYS A 305 14.03 -1.97 -11.75
C LYS A 305 12.58 -1.97 -12.25
N TYR A 306 11.61 -1.85 -11.38
CA TYR A 306 10.19 -1.85 -11.77
C TYR A 306 9.53 -0.49 -11.65
N HIS A 307 10.28 0.55 -11.30
CA HIS A 307 9.81 1.93 -11.16
C HIS A 307 8.64 2.08 -10.18
N ILE A 308 8.57 1.21 -9.19
CA ILE A 308 7.56 1.27 -8.14
C ILE A 308 7.77 2.54 -7.30
N ASP A 309 6.69 3.25 -7.03
CA ASP A 309 6.73 4.54 -6.34
C ASP A 309 6.80 4.40 -4.84
N GLY A 310 6.20 3.35 -4.29
CA GLY A 310 6.18 3.11 -2.86
C GLY A 310 5.96 1.66 -2.51
N LEU A 311 6.34 1.31 -1.28
CA LEU A 311 6.14 -0.02 -0.70
C LEU A 311 5.28 0.11 0.55
N ARG A 312 4.22 -0.67 0.63
CA ARG A 312 3.46 -0.86 1.86
C ARG A 312 4.04 -2.06 2.57
N VAL A 313 4.60 -1.82 3.76
CA VAL A 313 5.28 -2.85 4.55
C VAL A 313 4.27 -3.49 5.50
N ASP A 314 4.01 -4.77 5.24
CA ASP A 314 3.03 -5.56 5.98
C ASP A 314 3.52 -5.95 7.37
N ALA A 315 2.61 -5.95 8.34
CA ALA A 315 2.81 -6.50 9.67
C ALA A 315 4.05 -5.99 10.42
N VAL A 316 4.29 -4.68 10.36
CA VAL A 316 5.46 -4.06 11.00
C VAL A 316 5.49 -4.33 12.50
N ALA A 317 4.33 -4.33 13.19
CA ALA A 317 4.27 -4.64 14.62
C ALA A 317 4.81 -6.03 14.94
N SER A 318 4.57 -7.01 14.08
CA SER A 318 5.09 -8.37 14.25
C SER A 318 6.61 -8.43 14.19
N MET A 319 7.25 -7.47 13.54
CA MET A 319 8.70 -7.37 13.44
C MET A 319 9.32 -6.63 14.64
N LEU A 320 8.61 -5.61 15.14
CA LEU A 320 9.11 -4.74 16.21
C LEU A 320 9.02 -5.37 17.60
N TYR A 321 8.03 -6.23 17.83
CA TYR A 321 7.79 -6.81 19.15
C TYR A 321 8.11 -8.30 19.19
N LEU A 322 9.05 -8.68 20.06
CA LEU A 322 9.45 -10.08 20.27
C LEU A 322 8.34 -10.95 20.84
N ASP A 323 7.41 -10.36 21.57
CA ASP A 323 6.27 -11.03 22.17
C ASP A 323 4.98 -10.98 21.32
N TYR A 324 5.07 -10.45 20.11
CA TYR A 324 3.89 -10.32 19.22
C TYR A 324 3.25 -11.69 18.96
N GLY A 325 1.96 -11.81 19.30
CA GLY A 325 1.20 -13.05 19.11
C GLY A 325 1.71 -14.24 19.92
N ARG A 326 2.49 -14.00 20.96
CA ARG A 326 3.08 -15.05 21.80
C ARG A 326 2.64 -14.88 23.26
N GLU A 327 2.43 -16.00 23.93
CA GLU A 327 2.10 -16.02 25.34
C GLU A 327 3.35 -15.85 26.23
N ASP A 328 3.14 -15.57 27.51
CA ASP A 328 4.21 -15.46 28.48
C ASP A 328 5.08 -16.73 28.49
N GLY A 329 6.42 -16.55 28.49
CA GLY A 329 7.37 -17.64 28.41
C GLY A 329 7.58 -18.25 27.04
N GLN A 330 6.84 -17.80 26.03
CA GLN A 330 6.91 -18.30 24.65
C GLN A 330 7.74 -17.38 23.72
N TRP A 331 8.41 -16.39 24.28
CA TRP A 331 9.25 -15.44 23.54
C TRP A 331 10.59 -15.19 24.25
N VAL A 332 11.55 -14.67 23.48
CA VAL A 332 12.91 -14.39 23.96
C VAL A 332 13.08 -12.89 24.15
N PRO A 333 13.38 -12.41 25.37
CA PRO A 333 13.68 -11.00 25.59
C PRO A 333 14.94 -10.55 24.82
N ASN A 334 15.03 -9.24 24.53
CA ASN A 334 16.25 -8.67 23.98
C ASN A 334 17.36 -8.61 25.06
N LYS A 335 18.55 -8.18 24.67
CA LYS A 335 19.72 -8.09 25.57
C LYS A 335 19.53 -7.19 26.78
N TYR A 336 18.51 -6.34 26.78
CA TYR A 336 18.15 -5.46 27.89
C TYR A 336 16.95 -5.98 28.71
N GLY A 337 16.43 -7.16 28.36
CA GLY A 337 15.27 -7.76 29.02
C GLY A 337 13.92 -7.29 28.50
N GLY A 338 13.90 -6.43 27.48
CA GLY A 338 12.67 -5.89 26.90
C GLY A 338 12.09 -6.73 25.76
N ASN A 339 10.92 -6.29 25.26
CA ASN A 339 10.18 -6.95 24.20
C ASN A 339 10.43 -6.39 22.80
N GLU A 340 11.30 -5.39 22.66
CA GLU A 340 11.63 -4.78 21.38
C GLU A 340 12.64 -5.62 20.61
N ASN A 341 12.37 -5.89 19.32
CA ASN A 341 13.35 -6.52 18.44
C ASN A 341 14.33 -5.46 17.92
N LEU A 342 15.47 -5.35 18.58
CA LEU A 342 16.49 -4.33 18.27
C LEU A 342 17.05 -4.50 16.85
N GLU A 343 17.18 -5.72 16.38
CA GLU A 343 17.69 -6.04 15.04
C GLU A 343 16.71 -5.59 13.96
N ALA A 344 15.40 -5.79 14.16
CA ALA A 344 14.37 -5.32 13.25
C ALA A 344 14.31 -3.78 13.22
N ILE A 345 14.47 -3.12 14.37
CA ILE A 345 14.54 -1.66 14.45
C ILE A 345 15.71 -1.14 13.62
N GLU A 346 16.89 -1.73 13.79
CA GLU A 346 18.07 -1.37 12.98
C GLU A 346 17.87 -1.65 11.50
N PHE A 347 17.18 -2.74 11.17
CA PHE A 347 16.82 -3.05 9.79
C PHE A 347 15.99 -1.92 9.17
N PHE A 348 14.94 -1.45 9.84
CA PHE A 348 14.10 -0.37 9.33
C PHE A 348 14.88 0.94 9.16
N LYS A 349 15.74 1.26 10.10
CA LYS A 349 16.62 2.45 10.01
C LYS A 349 17.57 2.36 8.82
N HIS A 350 18.17 1.19 8.62
CA HIS A 350 19.05 0.93 7.48
C HIS A 350 18.29 1.05 6.16
N LEU A 351 17.14 0.37 6.06
CA LEU A 351 16.28 0.43 4.87
C LEU A 351 15.88 1.86 4.51
N SER A 352 15.35 2.59 5.48
CA SER A 352 14.86 3.95 5.25
C SER A 352 15.98 4.91 4.88
N SER A 353 17.15 4.76 5.48
CA SER A 353 18.32 5.60 5.20
C SER A 353 18.83 5.38 3.77
N VAL A 354 18.97 4.13 3.35
CA VAL A 354 19.42 3.79 2.00
C VAL A 354 18.37 4.20 0.94
N MET A 355 17.11 3.93 1.22
CA MET A 355 16.02 4.30 0.31
C MET A 355 15.96 5.82 0.12
N ASN A 356 16.04 6.57 1.21
CA ASN A 356 16.02 8.04 1.15
C ASN A 356 17.23 8.61 0.40
N TYR A 357 18.41 8.01 0.59
CA TYR A 357 19.63 8.44 -0.09
C TYR A 357 19.57 8.15 -1.60
N ARG A 358 19.16 6.95 -2.00
CA ARG A 358 19.16 6.52 -3.41
C ARG A 358 17.90 6.95 -4.16
N ASN A 359 16.77 6.95 -3.48
CA ASN A 359 15.45 7.20 -4.09
C ASN A 359 14.62 8.12 -3.19
N PRO A 360 14.99 9.41 -3.06
CA PRO A 360 14.36 10.32 -2.10
C PRO A 360 12.87 10.57 -2.37
N ARG A 361 12.37 10.20 -3.54
CA ARG A 361 10.95 10.36 -3.91
C ARG A 361 10.14 9.08 -3.74
N ALA A 362 10.79 7.96 -3.46
CA ALA A 362 10.10 6.74 -3.08
C ALA A 362 9.61 6.82 -1.63
N TYR A 363 8.47 6.23 -1.36
CA TYR A 363 7.90 6.22 -0.02
C TYR A 363 7.73 4.81 0.51
N ILE A 364 7.90 4.69 1.83
CA ILE A 364 7.72 3.44 2.56
C ILE A 364 6.57 3.68 3.54
N ILE A 365 5.56 2.81 3.47
CA ILE A 365 4.33 2.94 4.24
C ILE A 365 4.26 1.80 5.25
N ALA A 366 4.07 2.12 6.53
CA ALA A 366 3.98 1.11 7.58
C ALA A 366 2.52 0.70 7.83
N GLU A 367 2.24 -0.60 7.75
CA GLU A 367 1.08 -1.17 8.41
C GLU A 367 1.52 -1.58 9.81
N GLU A 368 1.22 -0.73 10.79
CA GLU A 368 1.62 -0.90 12.18
C GLU A 368 0.45 -0.48 13.08
N SER A 369 -0.13 -1.43 13.81
CA SER A 369 -1.38 -1.26 14.53
C SER A 369 -1.24 -0.86 16.00
N THR A 370 0.00 -0.70 16.47
CA THR A 370 0.28 -0.38 17.88
C THR A 370 0.60 1.09 18.08
N ALA A 371 0.85 1.48 19.33
CA ALA A 371 1.24 2.82 19.70
C ALA A 371 2.75 3.08 19.61
N TRP A 372 3.47 2.31 18.79
CA TRP A 372 4.91 2.54 18.60
C TRP A 372 5.18 3.97 18.16
N PRO A 373 6.06 4.71 18.87
CA PRO A 373 6.25 6.14 18.58
C PRO A 373 7.19 6.37 17.40
N LYS A 374 7.03 7.53 16.75
CA LYS A 374 7.97 8.05 15.74
C LYS A 374 8.18 7.14 14.53
N VAL A 375 7.14 6.41 14.12
CA VAL A 375 7.24 5.52 12.95
C VAL A 375 7.63 6.33 11.71
N THR A 376 7.05 7.51 11.52
CA THR A 376 7.29 8.36 10.35
C THR A 376 8.27 9.51 10.57
N MET A 377 9.03 9.46 11.66
CA MET A 377 10.15 10.39 11.87
C MET A 377 11.46 9.77 11.34
N SER A 378 12.42 10.63 11.02
CA SER A 378 13.71 10.17 10.53
C SER A 378 14.47 9.38 11.60
N PRO A 379 15.34 8.43 11.21
CA PRO A 379 16.21 7.74 12.17
C PRO A 379 17.09 8.69 12.99
N LYS A 380 17.49 9.79 12.40
CA LYS A 380 18.26 10.84 13.05
C LYS A 380 17.55 11.43 14.26
N ASP A 381 16.20 11.51 14.19
CA ASP A 381 15.35 12.03 15.25
C ASP A 381 14.76 10.91 16.12
N GLY A 382 15.31 9.70 16.03
CA GLY A 382 14.90 8.54 16.80
C GLY A 382 13.72 7.75 16.20
N GLY A 383 13.36 8.03 14.95
CA GLY A 383 12.27 7.35 14.27
C GLY A 383 12.71 6.14 13.45
N LEU A 384 11.73 5.46 12.85
CA LEU A 384 11.98 4.32 11.97
C LEU A 384 12.23 4.72 10.51
N GLY A 385 11.87 5.95 10.14
CA GLY A 385 12.10 6.50 8.81
C GLY A 385 11.05 6.17 7.77
N PHE A 386 9.88 5.65 8.16
CA PHE A 386 8.77 5.47 7.22
C PHE A 386 8.26 6.82 6.73
N SER A 387 7.73 6.84 5.51
CA SER A 387 7.12 8.04 4.94
C SER A 387 5.72 8.27 5.50
N TYR A 388 4.96 7.18 5.63
CA TYR A 388 3.57 7.18 6.08
C TYR A 388 3.29 5.98 6.98
N LYS A 389 2.25 6.12 7.80
CA LYS A 389 1.71 5.05 8.63
C LYS A 389 0.21 4.95 8.43
N TRP A 390 -0.31 3.74 8.29
CA TRP A 390 -1.75 3.49 8.32
C TRP A 390 -2.32 3.92 9.68
N ASN A 391 -3.41 4.68 9.67
CA ASN A 391 -4.09 5.09 10.90
C ASN A 391 -5.14 4.05 11.28
N MET A 392 -4.71 3.01 11.98
CA MET A 392 -5.56 1.91 12.41
C MET A 392 -6.49 2.34 13.56
N GLY A 393 -6.04 3.22 14.43
CA GLY A 393 -6.85 3.76 15.53
C GLY A 393 -8.06 4.53 15.02
N TRP A 394 -7.85 5.42 14.06
CA TRP A 394 -8.95 6.13 13.39
C TRP A 394 -9.91 5.13 12.73
N MET A 395 -9.38 4.14 12.04
CA MET A 395 -10.19 3.15 11.32
C MET A 395 -11.12 2.39 12.27
N HIS A 396 -10.61 1.92 13.41
CA HIS A 396 -11.42 1.23 14.41
C HIS A 396 -12.53 2.11 14.97
N ASP A 397 -12.22 3.34 15.38
CA ASP A 397 -13.19 4.27 15.93
C ASP A 397 -14.25 4.67 14.90
N PHE A 398 -13.81 4.97 13.68
CA PHE A 398 -14.69 5.33 12.58
C PHE A 398 -15.69 4.21 12.25
N LEU A 399 -15.20 2.97 12.11
CA LEU A 399 -16.05 1.84 11.80
C LEU A 399 -17.01 1.50 12.95
N GLU A 400 -16.56 1.59 14.20
CA GLU A 400 -17.43 1.39 15.36
C GLU A 400 -18.58 2.39 15.38
N TYR A 401 -18.29 3.66 15.07
CA TYR A 401 -19.32 4.70 15.07
C TYR A 401 -20.34 4.51 13.94
N ILE A 402 -19.89 4.29 12.72
CA ILE A 402 -20.81 4.22 11.58
C ILE A 402 -21.69 2.98 11.57
N LYS A 403 -21.29 1.92 12.30
CA LYS A 403 -22.09 0.70 12.49
C LYS A 403 -23.23 0.88 13.48
N LEU A 404 -23.18 1.88 14.34
CA LEU A 404 -24.15 2.05 15.41
C LEU A 404 -25.53 2.39 14.88
N ASP A 405 -26.57 1.82 15.51
CA ASP A 405 -27.91 2.36 15.37
C ASP A 405 -27.87 3.85 15.74
N PRO A 406 -28.56 4.73 15.00
CA PRO A 406 -28.54 6.17 15.27
C PRO A 406 -28.86 6.55 16.72
N LEU A 407 -29.68 5.75 17.43
CA LEU A 407 -30.01 5.98 18.83
C LEU A 407 -28.80 5.94 19.77
N PHE A 408 -27.75 5.19 19.39
CA PHE A 408 -26.54 5.02 20.21
C PHE A 408 -25.41 5.97 19.79
N LYS A 409 -25.54 6.68 18.69
CA LYS A 409 -24.48 7.55 18.19
C LYS A 409 -24.16 8.70 19.10
N LYS A 410 -25.15 9.30 19.75
CA LYS A 410 -24.92 10.45 20.65
C LYS A 410 -23.97 10.14 21.81
N GLY A 411 -24.05 8.95 22.38
CA GLY A 411 -23.14 8.50 23.44
C GLY A 411 -21.75 8.10 22.97
N ASN A 412 -21.53 8.06 21.65
CA ASN A 412 -20.28 7.64 21.00
C ASN A 412 -19.71 8.70 20.06
N HIS A 413 -20.18 9.94 20.17
CA HIS A 413 -19.78 11.07 19.33
C HIS A 413 -18.26 11.26 19.33
N ASN A 414 -17.62 11.07 20.48
CA ASN A 414 -16.18 11.21 20.66
C ASN A 414 -15.34 10.21 19.84
N LYS A 415 -15.91 9.10 19.39
CA LYS A 415 -15.21 8.17 18.49
C LYS A 415 -14.81 8.83 17.17
N MET A 416 -15.62 9.78 16.72
CA MET A 416 -15.34 10.52 15.48
C MET A 416 -14.43 11.74 15.70
N THR A 417 -14.41 12.29 16.91
CA THR A 417 -13.58 13.47 17.21
C THR A 417 -12.21 13.12 17.79
N PHE A 418 -12.07 11.96 18.40
CA PHE A 418 -10.84 11.56 19.08
C PHE A 418 -9.63 11.51 18.12
N GLY A 419 -9.82 11.09 16.88
CA GLY A 419 -8.75 11.01 15.88
C GLY A 419 -8.04 12.35 15.63
N LEU A 420 -8.73 13.46 15.82
CA LEU A 420 -8.15 14.80 15.66
C LEU A 420 -7.13 15.13 16.76
N THR A 421 -7.17 14.46 17.90
CA THR A 421 -6.23 14.68 19.00
C THR A 421 -4.82 14.21 18.66
N TYR A 422 -4.68 13.28 17.72
CA TYR A 422 -3.38 12.73 17.30
C TYR A 422 -3.16 12.74 15.79
N ALA A 423 -4.05 13.37 15.02
CA ALA A 423 -4.03 13.33 13.55
C ALA A 423 -2.71 13.76 12.91
N PHE A 424 -1.91 14.57 13.62
CA PHE A 424 -0.64 15.11 13.11
C PHE A 424 0.59 14.54 13.84
N SER A 425 0.41 13.55 14.71
CA SER A 425 1.52 12.89 15.43
C SER A 425 2.40 12.04 14.51
N GLU A 426 1.83 11.57 13.41
CA GLU A 426 2.48 10.82 12.35
C GLU A 426 1.96 11.30 11.00
N ASN A 427 2.61 10.88 9.91
CA ASN A 427 2.09 11.08 8.56
C ASN A 427 1.11 9.96 8.24
N PHE A 428 -0.15 10.16 8.56
CA PHE A 428 -1.15 9.09 8.49
C PHE A 428 -1.79 8.95 7.11
N ILE A 429 -2.13 7.69 6.80
CA ILE A 429 -3.08 7.33 5.75
C ILE A 429 -4.31 6.76 6.45
N LEU A 430 -5.47 7.36 6.17
CA LEU A 430 -6.75 6.83 6.63
C LEU A 430 -7.12 5.66 5.74
N VAL A 431 -7.31 4.49 6.34
CA VAL A 431 -7.44 3.25 5.58
C VAL A 431 -8.76 2.55 5.86
N LEU A 432 -9.45 2.15 4.80
CA LEU A 432 -10.53 1.18 4.81
C LEU A 432 -10.06 0.02 3.92
N SER A 433 -9.23 -0.86 4.50
CA SER A 433 -8.47 -1.86 3.76
C SER A 433 -9.26 -3.16 3.53
N HIS A 434 -8.63 -4.08 2.78
CA HIS A 434 -9.15 -5.42 2.54
C HIS A 434 -9.48 -6.18 3.83
N ASP A 435 -8.71 -5.98 4.91
CA ASP A 435 -8.92 -6.69 6.18
C ASP A 435 -10.27 -6.40 6.83
N GLU A 436 -10.90 -5.28 6.49
CA GLU A 436 -12.14 -4.84 7.11
C GLU A 436 -13.38 -5.41 6.44
N VAL A 437 -13.24 -6.10 5.31
CA VAL A 437 -14.35 -6.62 4.51
C VAL A 437 -14.25 -8.14 4.30
N VAL A 438 -13.63 -8.84 5.22
CA VAL A 438 -13.43 -10.30 5.25
C VAL A 438 -13.74 -10.86 6.63
N HIS A 439 -13.73 -12.20 6.76
CA HIS A 439 -13.82 -12.91 8.02
C HIS A 439 -15.04 -12.53 8.88
N LEU A 440 -16.21 -12.45 8.25
CA LEU A 440 -17.50 -12.15 8.89
C LEU A 440 -17.62 -10.71 9.42
N LYS A 441 -16.75 -9.82 9.00
CA LYS A 441 -16.83 -8.40 9.36
C LYS A 441 -17.83 -7.62 8.51
N CYS A 442 -18.43 -8.24 7.52
CA CYS A 442 -19.32 -7.68 6.50
C CYS A 442 -18.60 -6.75 5.49
N SER A 443 -19.19 -6.62 4.29
CA SER A 443 -18.80 -5.56 3.36
C SER A 443 -19.10 -4.19 3.97
N MET A 444 -18.53 -3.13 3.41
CA MET A 444 -18.68 -1.80 3.98
C MET A 444 -20.16 -1.39 4.09
N ILE A 445 -20.93 -1.61 3.02
CA ILE A 445 -22.37 -1.27 3.03
C ILE A 445 -23.15 -2.12 4.04
N ASN A 446 -22.80 -3.38 4.23
CA ASN A 446 -23.48 -4.27 5.15
C ASN A 446 -23.09 -4.05 6.62
N LYS A 447 -22.13 -3.18 6.90
CA LYS A 447 -21.83 -2.71 8.25
C LYS A 447 -22.86 -1.66 8.71
N MET A 448 -23.52 -0.98 7.77
CA MET A 448 -24.42 0.12 8.07
C MET A 448 -25.73 -0.38 8.65
N PRO A 449 -26.31 0.33 9.63
CA PRO A 449 -27.62 0.01 10.19
C PRO A 449 -28.76 0.52 9.31
N GLY A 450 -29.96 0.00 9.56
CA GLY A 450 -31.20 0.54 8.98
C GLY A 450 -31.63 -0.12 7.66
N TYR A 451 -32.56 0.53 6.99
CA TYR A 451 -33.07 0.09 5.70
C TYR A 451 -32.04 0.32 4.57
N PRO A 452 -32.15 -0.36 3.44
CA PRO A 452 -31.15 -0.22 2.37
C PRO A 452 -30.85 1.23 1.95
N GLN A 453 -31.86 2.07 1.77
CA GLN A 453 -31.67 3.48 1.43
C GLN A 453 -30.88 4.25 2.52
N ASP A 454 -31.12 3.94 3.80
CA ASP A 454 -30.39 4.55 4.90
C ASP A 454 -28.93 4.10 4.93
N LYS A 455 -28.67 2.84 4.59
CA LYS A 455 -27.31 2.32 4.49
C LYS A 455 -26.48 3.10 3.46
N PHE A 456 -27.02 3.32 2.27
CA PHE A 456 -26.32 4.08 1.22
C PHE A 456 -26.06 5.53 1.64
N LYS A 457 -27.04 6.18 2.24
CA LYS A 457 -26.92 7.55 2.73
C LYS A 457 -25.88 7.68 3.83
N ASN A 458 -25.93 6.77 4.80
CA ASN A 458 -24.94 6.73 5.89
C ASN A 458 -23.54 6.51 5.36
N LEU A 459 -23.37 5.60 4.42
CA LEU A 459 -22.05 5.32 3.82
C LEU A 459 -21.52 6.52 3.03
N LYS A 460 -22.35 7.21 2.27
CA LYS A 460 -21.96 8.44 1.57
C LYS A 460 -21.46 9.51 2.55
N THR A 461 -22.18 9.71 3.65
CA THR A 461 -21.79 10.66 4.68
C THR A 461 -20.50 10.24 5.38
N ALA A 462 -20.33 8.93 5.62
CA ALA A 462 -19.08 8.40 6.18
C ALA A 462 -17.89 8.70 5.26
N TYR A 463 -18.02 8.47 3.97
CA TYR A 463 -16.94 8.78 3.01
C TYR A 463 -16.66 10.29 2.92
N THR A 464 -17.68 11.12 3.04
CA THR A 464 -17.51 12.58 3.06
C THR A 464 -16.71 13.04 4.28
N PHE A 465 -17.04 12.51 5.46
CA PHE A 465 -16.28 12.76 6.69
C PHE A 465 -14.82 12.30 6.54
N MET A 466 -14.61 11.10 6.02
CA MET A 466 -13.26 10.58 5.77
C MET A 466 -12.45 11.51 4.86
N LEU A 467 -13.06 12.02 3.80
CA LEU A 467 -12.39 12.95 2.89
C LEU A 467 -11.94 14.22 3.61
N GLY A 468 -12.77 14.76 4.49
CA GLY A 468 -12.48 15.98 5.23
C GLY A 468 -11.51 15.76 6.39
N HIS A 469 -11.44 14.58 6.96
CA HIS A 469 -10.54 14.28 8.07
C HIS A 469 -9.07 14.33 7.61
N PRO A 470 -8.17 14.96 8.39
CA PRO A 470 -6.74 14.97 8.02
C PRO A 470 -6.17 13.57 7.85
N GLY A 471 -5.32 13.41 6.83
CA GLY A 471 -4.67 12.15 6.46
C GLY A 471 -4.86 11.82 4.98
N ARG A 472 -3.98 11.00 4.42
CA ARG A 472 -4.14 10.45 3.08
C ARG A 472 -5.29 9.44 3.09
N LYS A 473 -5.75 8.99 1.93
CA LYS A 473 -6.98 8.19 1.82
C LYS A 473 -6.70 6.86 1.13
N LEU A 474 -7.26 5.78 1.65
CA LEU A 474 -7.22 4.47 1.00
C LEU A 474 -8.58 3.80 1.08
N LEU A 475 -9.09 3.36 -0.06
CA LEU A 475 -10.27 2.51 -0.18
C LEU A 475 -9.89 1.21 -0.88
N PHE A 476 -10.34 0.09 -0.33
CA PHE A 476 -10.21 -1.20 -0.99
C PHE A 476 -11.21 -1.32 -2.15
N MET A 477 -10.81 -2.00 -3.21
CA MET A 477 -11.62 -2.21 -4.42
C MET A 477 -13.03 -2.72 -4.08
N GLY A 478 -14.04 -2.19 -4.78
CA GLY A 478 -15.45 -2.51 -4.59
C GLY A 478 -16.16 -1.61 -3.58
N GLN A 479 -15.46 -0.99 -2.64
CA GLN A 479 -16.08 -0.09 -1.67
C GLN A 479 -16.66 1.18 -2.33
N GLU A 480 -16.09 1.58 -3.44
CA GLU A 480 -16.54 2.77 -4.18
C GLU A 480 -17.94 2.61 -4.80
N PHE A 481 -18.41 1.39 -5.00
CA PHE A 481 -19.78 1.15 -5.48
C PHE A 481 -20.61 0.28 -4.50
N ALA A 482 -20.22 0.23 -3.25
CA ALA A 482 -20.92 -0.49 -2.19
C ALA A 482 -21.06 -1.99 -2.47
N GLN A 483 -19.97 -2.67 -2.80
CA GLN A 483 -19.94 -4.12 -2.97
C GLN A 483 -20.70 -4.80 -1.82
N LEU A 484 -21.67 -5.69 -2.15
CA LEU A 484 -22.54 -6.32 -1.15
C LEU A 484 -21.88 -7.48 -0.40
N GLN A 485 -21.16 -8.33 -1.14
CA GLN A 485 -20.49 -9.48 -0.53
C GLN A 485 -19.15 -9.09 0.07
N GLU A 486 -18.76 -9.80 1.12
CA GLU A 486 -17.38 -9.75 1.59
C GLU A 486 -16.43 -10.13 0.45
N TRP A 487 -15.22 -9.58 0.50
CA TRP A 487 -14.21 -9.91 -0.49
C TRP A 487 -13.76 -11.37 -0.39
N SER A 488 -13.55 -11.98 -1.55
CA SER A 488 -12.93 -13.29 -1.70
C SER A 488 -11.97 -13.24 -2.88
N GLU A 489 -10.76 -13.75 -2.71
CA GLU A 489 -9.77 -13.87 -3.78
C GLU A 489 -10.23 -14.81 -4.91
N ALA A 490 -11.19 -15.67 -4.62
CA ALA A 490 -11.70 -16.65 -5.58
C ALA A 490 -12.77 -16.10 -6.52
N ARG A 491 -13.29 -14.90 -6.24
CA ARG A 491 -14.42 -14.34 -6.98
C ARG A 491 -14.11 -12.94 -7.48
N SER A 492 -14.63 -12.60 -8.66
CA SER A 492 -14.67 -11.21 -9.14
C SER A 492 -15.54 -10.34 -8.24
N LEU A 493 -15.25 -9.03 -8.21
CA LEU A 493 -16.21 -8.07 -7.70
C LEU A 493 -17.51 -8.19 -8.49
N ASP A 494 -18.62 -7.81 -7.83
CA ASP A 494 -19.97 -7.91 -8.41
C ASP A 494 -20.29 -6.69 -9.27
N TRP A 495 -19.62 -6.57 -10.41
CA TRP A 495 -19.75 -5.42 -11.33
C TRP A 495 -21.17 -5.20 -11.83
N TYR A 496 -22.00 -6.26 -11.86
CA TYR A 496 -23.42 -6.16 -12.23
C TYR A 496 -24.20 -5.23 -11.31
N LEU A 497 -23.73 -4.99 -10.08
CA LEU A 497 -24.37 -4.06 -9.15
C LEU A 497 -24.47 -2.64 -9.74
N LEU A 498 -23.57 -2.28 -10.65
CA LEU A 498 -23.60 -0.96 -11.29
C LEU A 498 -24.81 -0.75 -12.22
N ASP A 499 -25.54 -1.81 -12.54
CA ASP A 499 -26.83 -1.71 -13.25
C ASP A 499 -27.96 -1.27 -12.29
N GLU A 500 -27.72 -1.29 -10.98
CA GLU A 500 -28.66 -0.84 -9.96
C GLU A 500 -28.39 0.64 -9.61
N PRO A 501 -29.44 1.49 -9.56
CA PRO A 501 -29.26 2.92 -9.38
C PRO A 501 -28.48 3.34 -8.13
N GLU A 502 -28.70 2.69 -7.00
CA GLU A 502 -28.07 3.04 -5.73
C GLU A 502 -26.54 2.80 -5.75
N HIS A 503 -26.13 1.68 -6.37
CA HIS A 503 -24.71 1.35 -6.49
C HIS A 503 -24.02 2.25 -7.50
N LYS A 504 -24.67 2.54 -8.60
CA LYS A 504 -24.15 3.48 -9.61
C LYS A 504 -24.02 4.89 -9.04
N ASP A 505 -25.00 5.33 -8.27
CA ASP A 505 -24.97 6.63 -7.60
C ASP A 505 -23.84 6.71 -6.57
N MET A 506 -23.60 5.65 -5.80
CA MET A 506 -22.47 5.58 -4.87
C MET A 506 -21.13 5.74 -5.60
N GLN A 507 -20.95 5.03 -6.70
CA GLN A 507 -19.74 5.14 -7.52
C GLN A 507 -19.53 6.57 -8.05
N GLU A 508 -20.57 7.17 -8.58
CA GLU A 508 -20.51 8.56 -9.07
C GLU A 508 -20.19 9.54 -7.94
N TYR A 509 -20.75 9.31 -6.75
CA TYR A 509 -20.48 10.15 -5.59
C TYR A 509 -19.03 10.03 -5.12
N VAL A 510 -18.50 8.81 -4.99
CA VAL A 510 -17.10 8.59 -4.61
C VAL A 510 -16.15 9.19 -5.64
N LYS A 511 -16.47 9.04 -6.93
CA LYS A 511 -15.71 9.68 -8.01
C LYS A 511 -15.67 11.20 -7.83
N LYS A 512 -16.82 11.81 -7.52
CA LYS A 512 -16.90 13.24 -7.27
C LYS A 512 -16.03 13.67 -6.08
N LEU A 513 -16.04 12.91 -4.98
CA LEU A 513 -15.19 13.16 -3.83
C LEU A 513 -13.70 13.06 -4.17
N LEU A 514 -13.31 12.05 -4.91
CA LEU A 514 -11.91 11.84 -5.30
C LEU A 514 -11.38 12.98 -6.18
N HIS A 515 -12.19 13.45 -7.12
CA HIS A 515 -11.82 14.60 -7.96
C HIS A 515 -11.78 15.89 -7.15
N LEU A 516 -12.72 16.09 -6.23
CA LEU A 516 -12.74 17.24 -5.32
C LEU A 516 -11.46 17.27 -4.47
N TYR A 517 -11.05 16.13 -3.94
CA TYR A 517 -9.84 15.99 -3.12
C TYR A 517 -8.59 16.51 -3.83
N LYS A 518 -8.46 16.23 -5.12
CA LYS A 518 -7.30 16.69 -5.92
C LYS A 518 -7.38 18.17 -6.28
N GLU A 519 -8.59 18.70 -6.41
CA GLU A 519 -8.81 20.06 -6.88
C GLU A 519 -8.56 21.13 -5.81
N TYR A 520 -8.82 20.80 -4.54
CA TYR A 520 -8.77 21.76 -3.45
C TYR A 520 -7.61 21.48 -2.49
N PRO A 521 -6.54 22.29 -2.55
CA PRO A 521 -5.35 22.08 -1.70
C PRO A 521 -5.61 22.04 -0.20
N ALA A 522 -6.66 22.71 0.29
CA ALA A 522 -7.04 22.67 1.71
C ALA A 522 -7.31 21.24 2.19
N LEU A 523 -7.64 20.30 1.31
CA LEU A 523 -7.98 18.92 1.66
C LEU A 523 -6.75 18.03 1.87
N TYR A 524 -5.54 18.50 1.51
CA TYR A 524 -4.31 17.73 1.67
C TYR A 524 -3.16 18.54 2.28
N THR A 525 -3.46 19.29 3.34
CA THR A 525 -2.50 20.19 4.04
C THR A 525 -2.04 19.63 5.39
N GLU A 526 -1.95 18.29 5.53
CA GLU A 526 -1.57 17.63 6.78
C GLU A 526 -0.20 18.06 7.30
N THR A 527 0.72 18.45 6.42
CA THR A 527 2.05 18.95 6.80
C THR A 527 2.00 20.27 7.59
N LYS A 528 0.86 20.96 7.58
CA LYS A 528 0.67 22.23 8.29
C LYS A 528 0.15 22.06 9.72
N GLY A 529 -0.06 20.81 10.14
CA GLY A 529 -0.53 20.50 11.49
C GLY A 529 -1.90 21.07 11.80
N TYR A 530 -2.14 21.40 13.06
CA TYR A 530 -3.44 21.92 13.51
C TYR A 530 -3.83 23.25 12.87
N GLY A 531 -2.91 23.95 12.22
CA GLY A 531 -3.23 25.12 11.41
C GLY A 531 -4.07 24.80 10.17
N ALA A 532 -4.13 23.54 9.76
CA ALA A 532 -4.88 23.07 8.59
C ALA A 532 -6.30 22.59 8.92
N PHE A 533 -6.67 22.54 10.19
CA PHE A 533 -7.96 22.01 10.65
C PHE A 533 -8.56 22.91 11.74
N GLU A 534 -9.86 23.15 11.68
CA GLU A 534 -10.58 23.86 12.70
C GLU A 534 -11.98 23.28 12.85
N TRP A 535 -12.35 22.84 14.07
CA TRP A 535 -13.72 22.46 14.34
C TRP A 535 -14.62 23.70 14.27
N ILE A 536 -15.76 23.57 13.57
CA ILE A 536 -16.87 24.53 13.73
C ILE A 536 -17.64 24.15 14.97
N ASN A 537 -18.14 22.91 15.02
CA ASN A 537 -18.81 22.35 16.19
C ASN A 537 -18.48 20.86 16.33
N ALA A 538 -17.66 20.54 17.34
CA ALA A 538 -17.27 19.15 17.67
C ALA A 538 -18.23 18.51 18.67
N ASN A 539 -19.17 19.25 19.24
CA ASN A 539 -19.92 18.85 20.44
C ASN A 539 -21.42 18.63 20.20
N ASP A 540 -21.88 18.62 18.97
CA ASP A 540 -23.29 18.43 18.64
C ASP A 540 -23.68 16.94 18.67
N CYS A 541 -23.48 16.31 19.85
CA CYS A 541 -23.73 14.90 20.01
C CYS A 541 -25.22 14.53 19.99
N GLU A 542 -26.10 15.43 20.44
CA GLU A 542 -27.53 15.19 20.47
C GLU A 542 -28.11 15.02 19.05
N ARG A 543 -27.56 15.73 18.07
CA ARG A 543 -27.97 15.62 16.67
C ARG A 543 -27.07 14.74 15.84
N SER A 544 -25.93 14.31 16.40
CA SER A 544 -24.88 13.54 15.70
C SER A 544 -24.42 14.23 14.43
N ILE A 545 -24.15 15.54 14.52
CA ILE A 545 -23.66 16.36 13.40
C ILE A 545 -22.25 16.83 13.73
N PHE A 546 -21.38 16.74 12.73
CA PHE A 546 -20.00 17.23 12.81
C PHE A 546 -19.82 18.32 11.77
N SER A 547 -19.18 19.41 12.17
CA SER A 547 -18.85 20.50 11.25
C SER A 547 -17.45 21.01 11.50
N PHE A 548 -16.70 21.25 10.44
CA PHE A 548 -15.30 21.67 10.53
C PHE A 548 -14.83 22.37 9.25
N ILE A 549 -13.67 22.99 9.37
CA ILE A 549 -13.02 23.73 8.30
C ILE A 549 -11.66 23.08 7.99
N ARG A 550 -11.40 22.82 6.72
CA ARG A 550 -10.06 22.51 6.22
C ARG A 550 -9.45 23.79 5.67
N LYS A 551 -8.21 24.07 6.09
CA LYS A 551 -7.57 25.36 5.78
C LYS A 551 -6.27 25.16 5.02
N THR A 552 -5.93 26.16 4.19
CA THR A 552 -4.57 26.34 3.65
C THR A 552 -3.72 27.14 4.64
N THR A 553 -2.49 27.48 4.27
CA THR A 553 -1.64 28.39 5.05
C THR A 553 -1.96 29.87 4.81
N GLU A 554 -2.87 30.17 3.90
CA GLU A 554 -3.23 31.53 3.55
C GLU A 554 -4.06 32.18 4.67
N ALA A 555 -3.83 33.49 4.88
CA ALA A 555 -4.55 34.23 5.90
C ALA A 555 -6.05 34.35 5.58
N ASP A 556 -6.84 34.70 6.61
CA ASP A 556 -8.26 35.02 6.50
C ASP A 556 -9.13 33.91 5.87
N TYR A 557 -8.79 32.64 6.13
CA TYR A 557 -9.54 31.50 5.62
C TYR A 557 -9.61 31.42 4.08
N LYS A 558 -8.64 32.02 3.41
CA LYS A 558 -8.61 31.99 1.93
C LYS A 558 -8.46 30.56 1.44
N ASN A 559 -9.28 30.19 0.47
CA ASN A 559 -9.34 28.85 -0.12
C ASN A 559 -9.67 27.73 0.88
N SER A 560 -10.33 28.05 1.97
CA SER A 560 -10.80 27.09 2.95
C SER A 560 -12.03 26.35 2.46
N ILE A 561 -12.23 25.13 2.98
CA ILE A 561 -13.36 24.25 2.66
C ILE A 561 -14.06 23.87 3.96
N GLY A 562 -15.39 23.97 3.97
CA GLY A 562 -16.21 23.60 5.11
C GLY A 562 -16.93 22.28 4.89
N PHE A 563 -17.12 21.55 5.98
CA PHE A 563 -17.80 20.24 6.01
C PHE A 563 -18.88 20.27 7.07
N VAL A 564 -20.07 19.78 6.73
CA VAL A 564 -21.16 19.51 7.68
C VAL A 564 -21.70 18.12 7.38
N CYS A 565 -21.63 17.22 8.37
CA CYS A 565 -22.01 15.81 8.22
C CYS A 565 -23.10 15.43 9.23
N ASN A 566 -24.29 15.09 8.73
CA ASN A 566 -25.42 14.62 9.53
C ASN A 566 -25.46 13.07 9.53
N PHE A 567 -25.18 12.46 10.67
CA PHE A 567 -25.10 10.99 10.81
C PHE A 567 -26.39 10.36 11.33
N THR A 568 -27.52 11.01 11.16
CA THR A 568 -28.83 10.45 11.56
C THR A 568 -29.87 10.54 10.43
N PRO A 569 -30.92 9.69 10.46
CA PRO A 569 -32.01 9.76 9.50
C PRO A 569 -33.00 10.90 9.79
N MET A 570 -32.61 11.85 10.64
CA MET A 570 -33.44 12.98 11.01
C MET A 570 -33.16 14.18 10.11
N GLU A 571 -34.21 14.75 9.54
CA GLU A 571 -34.14 16.01 8.83
C GLU A 571 -33.88 17.16 9.81
N ARG A 572 -33.04 18.10 9.42
CA ARG A 572 -32.73 19.31 10.23
C ARG A 572 -32.98 20.56 9.39
N PRO A 573 -34.26 20.96 9.23
CA PRO A 573 -34.62 22.09 8.36
C PRO A 573 -34.11 23.44 8.86
N ASP A 574 -33.90 23.57 10.16
CA ASP A 574 -33.47 24.81 10.81
C ASP A 574 -31.99 24.82 11.19
N TYR A 575 -31.18 23.94 10.60
CA TYR A 575 -29.76 23.84 10.97
C TYR A 575 -28.99 25.10 10.55
N VAL A 576 -28.16 25.60 11.46
CA VAL A 576 -27.28 26.76 11.22
C VAL A 576 -25.82 26.41 11.51
N VAL A 577 -24.92 26.99 10.73
CA VAL A 577 -23.48 26.76 10.83
C VAL A 577 -22.79 28.10 11.07
N GLY A 578 -21.94 28.18 12.10
CA GLY A 578 -21.16 29.38 12.38
C GLY A 578 -19.95 29.48 11.45
N VAL A 579 -19.75 30.65 10.86
CA VAL A 579 -18.63 30.93 9.95
C VAL A 579 -17.94 32.24 10.31
N PRO A 580 -16.62 32.35 10.04
CA PRO A 580 -15.83 33.51 10.47
C PRO A 580 -15.98 34.72 9.57
N LYS A 581 -16.44 34.57 8.34
CA LYS A 581 -16.42 35.62 7.32
C LYS A 581 -17.79 35.92 6.75
N ALA A 582 -18.03 37.18 6.46
CA ALA A 582 -19.17 37.61 5.65
C ALA A 582 -18.98 37.16 4.20
N GLY A 583 -20.07 37.05 3.45
CA GLY A 583 -20.04 36.77 2.05
C GLY A 583 -20.86 35.52 1.68
N THR A 584 -20.62 35.02 0.50
CA THR A 584 -21.36 33.88 -0.07
C THR A 584 -20.48 32.64 -0.09
N TYR A 585 -21.00 31.57 0.49
CA TYR A 585 -20.36 30.27 0.58
C TYR A 585 -21.04 29.35 -0.43
N LYS A 586 -20.27 28.78 -1.34
CA LYS A 586 -20.82 27.95 -2.43
C LYS A 586 -20.74 26.47 -2.07
N ARG A 587 -21.86 25.76 -2.18
CA ARG A 587 -21.88 24.31 -2.04
C ARG A 587 -21.15 23.66 -3.21
N LEU A 588 -20.14 22.85 -2.90
CA LEU A 588 -19.39 22.08 -3.88
C LEU A 588 -20.00 20.70 -4.10
N VAL A 589 -20.44 20.06 -3.02
CA VAL A 589 -20.95 18.69 -3.02
C VAL A 589 -22.04 18.55 -1.95
N THR A 590 -23.08 17.79 -2.29
CA THR A 590 -24.03 17.22 -1.34
C THR A 590 -24.15 15.72 -1.60
N THR A 591 -24.41 14.94 -0.53
CA THR A 591 -24.69 13.50 -0.63
C THR A 591 -26.04 13.19 -1.29
N GLU A 592 -26.91 14.18 -1.46
CA GLU A 592 -28.22 13.99 -2.09
C GLU A 592 -28.08 13.67 -3.58
N THR A 593 -28.88 12.69 -4.04
CA THR A 593 -28.85 12.20 -5.41
C THR A 593 -29.62 13.15 -6.34
N GLY A 594 -29.08 13.37 -7.54
CA GLY A 594 -29.76 14.11 -8.60
C GLY A 594 -29.80 15.63 -8.42
N GLU A 595 -29.10 16.17 -7.44
CA GLU A 595 -29.00 17.60 -7.20
C GLU A 595 -28.15 18.27 -8.29
N LYS A 596 -28.81 19.04 -9.17
CA LYS A 596 -28.12 19.77 -10.26
C LYS A 596 -28.05 21.27 -10.02
N GLN A 597 -28.71 21.77 -8.96
CA GLN A 597 -28.76 23.20 -8.69
C GLN A 597 -27.45 23.67 -8.05
N VAL A 598 -27.00 24.84 -8.49
CA VAL A 598 -25.95 25.58 -7.80
C VAL A 598 -26.59 26.20 -6.55
N VAL A 599 -26.14 25.76 -5.37
CA VAL A 599 -26.63 26.27 -4.09
C VAL A 599 -25.52 27.09 -3.45
N SER A 600 -25.89 28.27 -2.97
CA SER A 600 -25.00 29.15 -2.21
C SER A 600 -25.69 29.57 -0.91
N TYR A 601 -24.88 29.75 0.11
CA TYR A 601 -25.33 30.18 1.42
C TYR A 601 -24.78 31.57 1.68
N ARG A 602 -25.65 32.52 1.94
CA ARG A 602 -25.20 33.87 2.31
C ARG A 602 -25.05 33.98 3.83
N ALA A 603 -23.87 34.37 4.27
CA ALA A 603 -23.60 34.59 5.68
C ALA A 603 -24.44 35.74 6.23
N LYS A 604 -25.16 35.45 7.31
CA LYS A 604 -25.96 36.43 8.03
C LYS A 604 -25.27 36.82 9.32
N LYS A 605 -25.27 38.09 9.66
CA LYS A 605 -24.70 38.60 10.90
C LYS A 605 -25.45 38.01 12.09
N GLY A 606 -24.72 37.44 13.03
CA GLY A 606 -25.24 36.80 14.24
C GLY A 606 -24.31 35.74 14.74
N GLU A 607 -24.09 35.72 16.04
CA GLU A 607 -23.20 34.73 16.67
C GLU A 607 -23.76 33.31 16.53
N CYS A 608 -22.89 32.41 16.12
CA CYS A 608 -23.19 30.98 15.99
C CYS A 608 -21.88 30.20 16.10
N ASP A 609 -21.87 29.14 16.91
CA ASP A 609 -20.68 28.30 17.12
C ASP A 609 -19.41 29.11 17.50
N GLY A 610 -19.58 30.21 18.25
CA GLY A 610 -18.48 31.10 18.63
C GLY A 610 -17.97 31.98 17.50
N ARG A 611 -18.69 32.10 16.38
CA ARG A 611 -18.29 32.89 15.19
C ARG A 611 -19.31 33.99 14.91
N PRO A 612 -18.86 35.08 14.25
CA PRO A 612 -19.71 36.29 14.10
C PRO A 612 -20.82 36.12 13.02
N TYR A 613 -20.73 35.15 12.16
CA TYR A 613 -21.70 34.94 11.07
C TYR A 613 -22.26 33.53 11.10
N ARG A 614 -23.42 33.36 10.49
CA ARG A 614 -24.10 32.06 10.38
C ARG A 614 -24.61 31.81 8.97
N LEU A 615 -24.58 30.52 8.58
CA LEU A 615 -25.20 30.03 7.36
C LEU A 615 -26.46 29.26 7.75
N GLU A 616 -27.59 29.59 7.12
CA GLU A 616 -28.78 28.75 7.20
C GLU A 616 -28.59 27.59 6.23
N MET A 617 -28.46 26.38 6.77
CA MET A 617 -28.11 25.19 6.01
C MET A 617 -29.04 24.04 6.38
N PRO A 618 -30.25 23.97 5.79
CA PRO A 618 -31.14 22.86 6.08
C PRO A 618 -30.50 21.56 5.61
N LEU A 619 -30.61 20.52 6.43
CA LEU A 619 -30.03 19.21 6.17
C LEU A 619 -31.11 18.15 6.05
N ARG A 620 -31.03 17.33 5.02
CA ARG A 620 -31.86 16.14 4.85
C ARG A 620 -31.28 14.97 5.68
N PRO A 621 -32.04 13.87 5.84
CA PRO A 621 -31.55 12.69 6.53
C PRO A 621 -30.17 12.23 6.00
N TYR A 622 -29.19 12.03 6.87
CA TYR A 622 -27.84 11.62 6.55
C TYR A 622 -27.11 12.53 5.56
N GLU A 623 -27.57 13.75 5.35
CA GLU A 623 -26.93 14.65 4.37
C GLU A 623 -25.60 15.18 4.88
N SER A 624 -24.59 15.15 4.02
CA SER A 624 -23.35 15.92 4.16
C SER A 624 -23.28 16.99 3.10
N VAL A 625 -22.74 18.15 3.48
CA VAL A 625 -22.51 19.27 2.58
C VAL A 625 -21.04 19.67 2.67
N VAL A 626 -20.42 19.87 1.52
CA VAL A 626 -19.08 20.43 1.41
C VAL A 626 -19.21 21.77 0.68
N PHE A 627 -18.62 22.82 1.26
CA PHE A 627 -18.76 24.16 0.70
C PHE A 627 -17.43 24.92 0.69
N GLU A 628 -17.26 25.80 -0.29
CA GLU A 628 -16.09 26.68 -0.34
C GLU A 628 -16.39 28.04 0.29
N PHE A 629 -15.37 28.63 0.88
CA PHE A 629 -15.44 29.96 1.47
C PHE A 629 -15.51 31.06 0.41
N PRO A 630 -15.99 32.27 0.77
CA PRO A 630 -16.07 33.37 -0.18
C PRO A 630 -14.69 33.67 -0.77
N LYS A 631 -14.66 33.87 -2.10
CA LYS A 631 -13.45 34.29 -2.80
C LYS A 631 -13.17 35.76 -2.52
N THR A 632 -11.91 36.10 -2.28
CA THR A 632 -11.49 37.50 -2.14
C THR A 632 -11.71 38.21 -3.48
N ARG A 633 -12.52 39.26 -3.49
CA ARG A 633 -12.62 40.11 -4.67
C ARG A 633 -11.26 40.76 -4.95
N LYS A 634 -10.74 40.65 -6.18
CA LYS A 634 -9.61 41.47 -6.61
C LYS A 634 -10.04 42.91 -6.47
N LYS A 635 -9.28 43.71 -5.68
CA LYS A 635 -9.49 45.18 -5.67
C LYS A 635 -9.34 45.64 -7.11
N LYS A 636 -10.38 46.28 -7.68
CA LYS A 636 -10.24 47.01 -8.94
C LYS A 636 -9.15 48.04 -8.74
N ALA A 637 -8.12 48.02 -9.60
CA ALA A 637 -7.11 49.06 -9.61
C ALA A 637 -7.81 50.42 -9.73
N THR A 638 -7.57 51.30 -8.74
CA THR A 638 -8.09 52.70 -8.81
C THR A 638 -7.46 53.34 -10.03
N PRO A 639 -8.25 53.91 -10.97
CA PRO A 639 -7.67 54.60 -12.12
C PRO A 639 -6.76 55.70 -11.63
N LYS A 640 -5.48 55.72 -12.08
CA LYS A 640 -4.58 56.82 -11.82
C LYS A 640 -5.20 58.10 -12.36
N LYS A 641 -5.53 59.11 -11.52
CA LYS A 641 -5.91 60.43 -11.96
C LYS A 641 -4.78 60.95 -12.84
N LYS A 642 -5.06 61.18 -14.12
CA LYS A 642 -4.19 61.95 -15.01
C LYS A 642 -4.16 63.37 -14.43
N THR A 643 -3.03 63.78 -13.84
CA THR A 643 -2.72 65.20 -13.56
C THR A 643 -2.55 65.89 -14.91
N LYS A 644 -3.39 66.93 -15.15
CA LYS A 644 -3.25 67.84 -16.27
C LYS A 644 -2.02 68.71 -16.06
#